data_a27c1629edbf5dceb821f0f91e066bf2
#
_entry.id   a27c1629edbf5dceb821f0f91e066bf2
#
_cell.length_a   1.000
_cell.length_b   1.000
_cell.length_c   1.000
_cell.angle_alpha   90.00
_cell.angle_beta   90.00
_cell.angle_gamma   90.00
#
_symmetry.space_group_name_H-M   'P 1'
#
loop_
_entity.id
_entity.type
_entity.pdbx_description
1 polymer ?
#
loop_
_entity_poly.entity_id
_entity_poly.type
_entity_poly.pdbx_seq_one_letter_code
_entity_poly.pdbx_strand_id
1 'polypeptide(L)'
;PANTHKPWFRERQHAAKPRNHRLLILTSFLCFLLGVVVSPLSRAESGELMLQSVDGEFSPALLHSTDVDLQVNGMIAHVTYSQKFTNTSNEWKHAVYTFPLNENAAINSMEMRIGDRIIRGQIKPKAEAKEAFEAAKKAGKKASLTEQQRPNLFTQQVANIAPGEEITVTLQYVQQVDYRDGKFTFHLPTTLTPRYSPGIPLNQFNENIEAEISGTGWGEPTDQVPDARAITPYMREGNEGPQLTFNATLNTGLTLNSVTSRNHRVNWSESTGNYLVTFNQSNIKMDRDIWLEWQPSPSSAPQAAIFTESKGQHDYALVMLMPPQVKSQDLQDFDRDITFVIDTSGSMGGRPIVDAKESLQLAIDRLSEKDRFNVVAFNNDTTRLFETSVEGTTRNKQYARNFVKHLNAGGGTEMAPALNAALKRTTAENFIKQVVFITDGAVGNEAALFSQIKNELGDARLFTVGIGSAPNSYFMTRAAQFGRGSYVFVSNTADIKQQMDSLLYKLESPVLSDLSLTLPAGYAQSAEIYPSKIPDLYAGVPLLLNVKLPHNAGTSGKITLQGALVDKQGTTREWTRSVAISPTSTGSTQHLGVATAWARKKVAALMDEKALGRNVDEVKQDILAVALPHKLITEFTSFVAIEEKIANTQRIPSSTENVRNLMPQGTQFRQISYPQTAAGVSEHVVLGMIAILLLSLFHSIAFLRNKGGTRLAP
;
A
#
# COMPACT_ATOMS: atom_id res chain seq x y z
N PRO A 1 49.84 45.11 59.49
CA PRO A 1 51.27 45.40 59.45
C PRO A 1 51.76 45.00 58.04
N ALA A 2 52.11 46.02 57.41
CA ALA A 2 53.47 46.47 57.17
C ALA A 2 54.12 45.67 55.99
N ASN A 3 54.28 46.35 54.98
CA ASN A 3 55.36 47.12 54.38
C ASN A 3 55.98 46.43 53.13
N THR A 4 55.85 47.12 52.03
CA THR A 4 56.92 47.93 51.32
C THR A 4 57.80 47.10 50.42
N HIS A 5 57.84 47.35 49.15
CA HIS A 5 58.75 48.22 48.40
C HIS A 5 58.62 48.00 46.88
N LYS A 6 58.44 49.08 46.14
CA LYS A 6 58.90 49.28 44.76
C LYS A 6 60.44 49.45 44.76
N PRO A 7 61.18 49.31 43.64
CA PRO A 7 61.10 50.27 42.55
C PRO A 7 61.48 49.79 41.12
N TRP A 8 61.02 50.54 40.14
CA TRP A 8 61.58 51.02 38.90
C TRP A 8 62.48 50.13 38.02
N PHE A 9 62.10 49.92 36.75
CA PHE A 9 62.89 50.32 35.59
C PHE A 9 62.01 50.58 34.36
N ARG A 10 62.36 51.64 33.68
CA ARG A 10 61.86 52.29 32.49
C ARG A 10 62.27 51.56 31.20
N GLU A 11 61.51 51.87 30.13
CA GLU A 11 61.91 51.88 28.68
C GLU A 11 61.42 50.60 27.92
N ARG A 12 60.88 50.66 26.73
CA ARG A 12 60.71 51.67 25.67
C ARG A 12 59.50 51.23 24.84
N GLN A 13 58.70 52.17 24.39
CA GLN A 13 57.72 52.01 23.34
C GLN A 13 58.38 51.69 22.02
N HIS A 14 57.98 50.57 21.38
CA HIS A 14 57.96 50.44 19.93
C HIS A 14 56.60 50.07 19.46
N ALA A 15 55.93 51.05 18.88
CA ALA A 15 54.68 50.92 18.16
C ALA A 15 54.89 50.01 16.93
N ALA A 16 54.36 48.81 16.96
CA ALA A 16 54.15 47.99 15.78
C ALA A 16 52.74 48.27 15.23
N LYS A 17 52.66 48.87 14.05
CA LYS A 17 51.46 49.10 13.28
C LYS A 17 50.61 47.81 13.18
N PRO A 18 49.30 47.83 13.40
CA PRO A 18 48.42 46.68 13.12
C PRO A 18 48.25 46.59 11.61
N ARG A 19 48.93 45.64 11.00
CA ARG A 19 48.80 45.35 9.56
C ARG A 19 47.77 44.26 9.33
N ASN A 20 46.60 44.69 8.77
CA ASN A 20 45.78 43.93 7.84
C ASN A 20 45.11 42.61 8.25
N HIS A 21 44.88 42.30 9.54
CA HIS A 21 44.01 41.21 9.93
C HIS A 21 42.52 41.46 9.61
N ARG A 22 42.10 42.73 9.58
CA ARG A 22 40.71 43.08 9.21
C ARG A 22 40.40 42.83 7.73
N LEU A 23 41.34 42.98 6.84
CA LEU A 23 41.17 42.74 5.39
C LEU A 23 41.06 41.24 5.10
N LEU A 24 41.85 40.40 5.78
CA LEU A 24 41.80 38.92 5.66
C LEU A 24 40.53 38.31 6.21
N ILE A 25 40.04 38.85 7.32
CA ILE A 25 38.75 38.42 7.89
C ILE A 25 37.57 38.85 7.01
N LEU A 26 37.64 40.08 6.42
CA LEU A 26 36.62 40.56 5.51
C LEU A 26 36.58 39.77 4.19
N THR A 27 37.74 39.40 3.63
CA THR A 27 37.80 38.59 2.41
C THR A 27 37.36 37.15 2.66
N SER A 28 37.68 36.53 3.80
CA SER A 28 37.19 35.21 4.17
C SER A 28 35.66 35.21 4.44
N PHE A 29 35.15 36.28 5.05
CA PHE A 29 33.73 36.44 5.29
C PHE A 29 32.95 36.74 4.00
N LEU A 30 33.55 37.49 3.06
CA LEU A 30 32.98 37.78 1.75
C LEU A 30 32.96 36.51 0.86
N CYS A 31 34.02 35.69 0.89
CA CYS A 31 34.05 34.38 0.21
C CYS A 31 33.05 33.39 0.82
N PHE A 32 32.84 33.41 2.14
CA PHE A 32 31.81 32.59 2.81
C PHE A 32 30.40 33.07 2.43
N LEU A 33 30.16 34.37 2.39
CA LEU A 33 28.87 34.97 1.94
C LEU A 33 28.63 34.73 0.44
N LEU A 34 29.63 34.79 -0.43
CA LEU A 34 29.51 34.43 -1.84
C LEU A 34 29.27 32.93 -2.02
N GLY A 35 29.87 32.08 -1.20
CA GLY A 35 29.62 30.62 -1.22
C GLY A 35 28.20 30.27 -0.80
N VAL A 36 27.59 31.02 0.11
CA VAL A 36 26.20 30.87 0.55
C VAL A 36 25.22 31.45 -0.47
N VAL A 37 25.60 32.48 -1.22
CA VAL A 37 24.73 33.13 -2.22
C VAL A 37 24.77 32.41 -3.59
N VAL A 38 25.88 31.67 -3.86
CA VAL A 38 26.05 30.89 -5.12
C VAL A 38 25.73 29.41 -4.91
N SER A 39 25.28 28.98 -3.73
CA SER A 39 24.61 27.69 -3.63
C SER A 39 23.35 27.81 -4.49
N PRO A 40 23.23 27.11 -5.63
CA PRO A 40 21.94 27.03 -6.26
C PRO A 40 21.02 26.40 -5.19
N LEU A 41 20.06 27.16 -4.73
CA LEU A 41 18.82 26.58 -4.22
C LEU A 41 18.35 25.70 -5.37
N SER A 42 18.74 24.44 -5.36
CA SER A 42 18.03 23.41 -6.08
C SER A 42 16.66 23.35 -5.43
N ARG A 43 15.81 24.29 -5.78
CA ARG A 43 14.40 24.01 -5.86
C ARG A 43 14.33 22.89 -6.88
N ALA A 44 14.16 21.67 -6.40
CA ALA A 44 13.48 20.66 -7.18
C ALA A 44 12.08 21.24 -7.42
N GLU A 45 11.97 22.10 -8.41
CA GLU A 45 10.69 22.34 -9.07
C GLU A 45 10.30 20.96 -9.61
N SER A 46 9.35 20.33 -8.96
CA SER A 46 8.58 19.28 -9.57
C SER A 46 8.02 19.92 -10.84
N GLY A 47 8.70 19.67 -11.97
CA GLY A 47 8.35 20.26 -13.26
C GLY A 47 6.96 19.80 -13.64
N GLU A 48 5.97 20.55 -13.25
CA GLU A 48 4.63 20.46 -13.78
C GLU A 48 4.70 21.04 -15.18
N LEU A 49 4.50 20.22 -16.21
CA LEU A 49 4.30 20.73 -17.55
C LEU A 49 2.91 21.39 -17.58
N MET A 50 2.86 22.63 -17.12
CA MET A 50 1.68 23.47 -17.21
C MET A 50 1.75 24.18 -18.53
N LEU A 51 0.74 24.01 -19.39
CA LEU A 51 0.60 24.83 -20.57
C LEU A 51 0.06 26.19 -20.14
N GLN A 52 0.78 27.23 -20.49
CA GLN A 52 0.30 28.60 -20.33
C GLN A 52 -0.80 28.83 -21.36
N SER A 53 -2.03 29.11 -20.92
CA SER A 53 -3.11 29.57 -21.75
C SER A 53 -2.80 30.96 -22.28
N VAL A 54 -3.49 31.39 -23.32
CA VAL A 54 -3.38 32.76 -23.89
C VAL A 54 -3.66 33.83 -22.83
N ASP A 55 -4.39 33.47 -21.77
CA ASP A 55 -4.73 34.34 -20.64
C ASP A 55 -3.73 34.25 -19.46
N GLY A 56 -2.65 33.50 -19.61
CA GLY A 56 -1.59 33.34 -18.58
C GLY A 56 -1.87 32.33 -17.46
N GLU A 57 -3.01 31.64 -17.50
CA GLU A 57 -3.30 30.55 -16.57
C GLU A 57 -2.62 29.26 -16.98
N PHE A 58 -2.07 28.54 -16.00
CA PHE A 58 -1.46 27.23 -16.20
C PHE A 58 -2.49 26.12 -15.92
N SER A 59 -2.76 25.28 -16.92
CA SER A 59 -3.62 24.10 -16.77
C SER A 59 -2.86 22.82 -17.13
N PRO A 60 -3.21 21.65 -16.52
CA PRO A 60 -2.59 20.39 -16.89
C PRO A 60 -2.92 20.06 -18.36
N ALA A 61 -1.92 19.57 -19.10
CA ALA A 61 -2.06 19.23 -20.53
C ALA A 61 -3.00 18.05 -20.78
N LEU A 62 -3.24 17.21 -19.75
CA LEU A 62 -4.11 16.06 -19.81
C LEU A 62 -5.04 16.03 -18.59
N LEU A 63 -6.36 16.06 -18.83
CA LEU A 63 -7.37 15.89 -17.78
C LEU A 63 -7.73 14.41 -17.63
N HIS A 64 -7.97 14.00 -16.39
CA HIS A 64 -8.41 12.65 -16.05
C HIS A 64 -9.61 12.70 -15.09
N SER A 65 -10.65 11.90 -15.40
CA SER A 65 -11.77 11.64 -14.48
C SER A 65 -12.09 10.14 -14.48
N THR A 66 -12.75 9.70 -13.42
CA THR A 66 -13.14 8.30 -13.24
C THR A 66 -14.61 8.21 -12.89
N ASP A 67 -15.35 7.31 -13.55
CA ASP A 67 -16.73 6.97 -13.24
C ASP A 67 -16.77 5.52 -12.73
N VAL A 68 -17.40 5.30 -11.59
CA VAL A 68 -17.52 3.97 -10.96
C VAL A 68 -18.99 3.62 -10.76
N ASP A 69 -19.41 2.49 -11.33
CA ASP A 69 -20.68 1.85 -11.07
C ASP A 69 -20.44 0.53 -10.34
N LEU A 70 -20.98 0.40 -9.13
CA LEU A 70 -20.87 -0.77 -8.29
C LEU A 70 -22.20 -1.51 -8.25
N GLN A 71 -22.20 -2.79 -8.58
CA GLN A 71 -23.33 -3.70 -8.42
C GLN A 71 -22.95 -4.86 -7.50
N VAL A 72 -23.56 -4.95 -6.33
CA VAL A 72 -23.31 -6.04 -5.39
C VAL A 72 -24.43 -7.07 -5.49
N ASN A 73 -24.06 -8.32 -5.74
CA ASN A 73 -24.96 -9.46 -5.72
C ASN A 73 -24.46 -10.46 -4.65
N GLY A 74 -25.18 -10.54 -3.53
CA GLY A 74 -24.73 -11.31 -2.39
C GLY A 74 -23.39 -10.80 -1.83
N MET A 75 -22.32 -11.58 -2.01
CA MET A 75 -20.96 -11.21 -1.59
C MET A 75 -20.02 -10.89 -2.76
N ILE A 76 -20.53 -10.82 -3.98
CA ILE A 76 -19.74 -10.47 -5.15
C ILE A 76 -20.10 -9.06 -5.60
N ALA A 77 -19.11 -8.20 -5.61
CA ALA A 77 -19.16 -6.86 -6.18
C ALA A 77 -18.71 -6.92 -7.65
N HIS A 78 -19.54 -6.47 -8.56
CA HIS A 78 -19.22 -6.19 -9.95
C HIS A 78 -18.99 -4.70 -10.08
N VAL A 79 -17.84 -4.31 -10.59
CA VAL A 79 -17.46 -2.91 -10.72
C VAL A 79 -17.17 -2.59 -12.17
N THR A 80 -17.83 -1.56 -12.68
CA THR A 80 -17.48 -0.90 -13.93
C THR A 80 -16.70 0.37 -13.60
N TYR A 81 -15.45 0.40 -14.01
CA TYR A 81 -14.48 1.45 -13.70
C TYR A 81 -14.05 2.12 -15.00
N SER A 82 -14.59 3.31 -15.28
CA SER A 82 -14.38 4.04 -16.52
C SER A 82 -13.45 5.22 -16.31
N GLN A 83 -12.32 5.22 -17.00
CA GLN A 83 -11.28 6.24 -16.94
C GLN A 83 -11.34 7.08 -18.21
N LYS A 84 -11.50 8.39 -18.07
CA LYS A 84 -11.62 9.34 -19.15
C LYS A 84 -10.37 10.20 -19.21
N PHE A 85 -9.71 10.21 -20.36
CA PHE A 85 -8.51 10.99 -20.65
C PHE A 85 -8.83 12.03 -21.71
N THR A 86 -8.70 13.32 -21.37
CA THR A 86 -8.98 14.43 -22.28
C THR A 86 -7.71 15.23 -22.51
N ASN A 87 -7.22 15.25 -23.74
CA ASN A 87 -6.07 16.03 -24.15
C ASN A 87 -6.51 17.49 -24.41
N THR A 88 -6.22 18.39 -23.49
CA THR A 88 -6.55 19.82 -23.58
C THR A 88 -5.47 20.63 -24.31
N SER A 89 -4.36 20.00 -24.70
CA SER A 89 -3.26 20.65 -25.40
C SER A 89 -3.42 20.67 -26.92
N ASN A 90 -2.57 21.44 -27.58
CA ASN A 90 -2.47 21.49 -29.05
C ASN A 90 -1.51 20.45 -29.62
N GLU A 91 -1.00 19.52 -28.80
CA GLU A 91 -0.04 18.49 -29.17
C GLU A 91 -0.63 17.10 -29.04
N TRP A 92 -0.09 16.13 -29.79
CA TRP A 92 -0.41 14.74 -29.58
C TRP A 92 0.19 14.24 -28.28
N LYS A 93 -0.59 13.53 -27.45
CA LYS A 93 -0.17 13.02 -26.13
C LYS A 93 -0.31 11.52 -26.04
N HIS A 94 0.56 10.93 -25.18
CA HIS A 94 0.36 9.61 -24.61
C HIS A 94 0.09 9.80 -23.13
N ALA A 95 -0.91 9.13 -22.59
CA ALA A 95 -1.24 9.16 -21.17
C ALA A 95 -0.66 7.93 -20.47
N VAL A 96 -0.11 8.15 -19.26
CA VAL A 96 0.25 7.07 -18.32
C VAL A 96 -0.37 7.42 -16.97
N TYR A 97 -1.22 6.53 -16.47
CA TYR A 97 -1.89 6.70 -15.18
C TYR A 97 -1.75 5.43 -14.33
N THR A 98 -1.18 5.57 -13.16
CA THR A 98 -1.04 4.47 -12.19
C THR A 98 -2.08 4.66 -11.10
N PHE A 99 -2.88 3.63 -10.84
CA PHE A 99 -4.02 3.67 -9.92
C PHE A 99 -4.12 2.41 -9.09
N PRO A 100 -4.63 2.51 -7.85
CA PRO A 100 -4.87 1.36 -7.00
C PRO A 100 -6.23 0.71 -7.27
N LEU A 101 -6.30 -0.60 -7.05
CA LEU A 101 -7.54 -1.36 -6.84
C LEU A 101 -7.36 -2.22 -5.59
N ASN A 102 -8.46 -2.79 -5.10
CA ASN A 102 -8.38 -3.78 -4.03
C ASN A 102 -7.56 -4.99 -4.51
N GLU A 103 -6.75 -5.59 -3.64
CA GLU A 103 -5.92 -6.76 -3.97
C GLU A 103 -6.73 -7.99 -4.38
N ASN A 104 -8.00 -8.04 -4.02
CA ASN A 104 -8.95 -9.08 -4.44
C ASN A 104 -9.65 -8.74 -5.77
N ALA A 105 -9.43 -7.56 -6.34
CA ALA A 105 -10.02 -7.16 -7.61
C ALA A 105 -9.48 -8.05 -8.74
N ALA A 106 -10.39 -8.58 -9.53
CA ALA A 106 -10.11 -9.45 -10.68
C ALA A 106 -10.63 -8.79 -11.95
N ILE A 107 -9.78 -8.01 -12.63
CA ILE A 107 -10.13 -7.36 -13.89
C ILE A 107 -10.27 -8.45 -14.96
N ASN A 108 -11.45 -8.50 -15.58
CA ASN A 108 -11.82 -9.53 -16.55
C ASN A 108 -12.35 -8.98 -17.88
N SER A 109 -12.46 -7.66 -18.04
CA SER A 109 -12.84 -6.99 -19.28
C SER A 109 -12.19 -5.62 -19.38
N MET A 110 -11.85 -5.24 -20.60
CA MET A 110 -11.40 -3.89 -20.94
C MET A 110 -12.02 -3.46 -22.27
N GLU A 111 -12.53 -2.23 -22.31
CA GLU A 111 -13.01 -1.58 -23.53
C GLU A 111 -12.38 -0.19 -23.65
N MET A 112 -11.98 0.21 -24.85
CA MET A 112 -11.55 1.57 -25.19
C MET A 112 -12.60 2.20 -26.09
N ARG A 113 -13.14 3.36 -25.70
CA ARG A 113 -14.12 4.13 -26.49
C ARG A 113 -13.49 5.39 -27.00
N ILE A 114 -13.74 5.70 -28.27
CA ILE A 114 -13.27 6.88 -28.98
C ILE A 114 -14.44 7.42 -29.79
N GLY A 115 -15.12 8.46 -29.30
CA GLY A 115 -16.43 8.85 -29.83
C GLY A 115 -17.41 7.67 -29.78
N ASP A 116 -18.01 7.31 -30.92
CA ASP A 116 -18.99 6.21 -31.01
C ASP A 116 -18.34 4.83 -31.19
N ARG A 117 -17.01 4.76 -31.35
CA ARG A 117 -16.29 3.49 -31.60
C ARG A 117 -15.89 2.83 -30.29
N ILE A 118 -16.13 1.52 -30.19
CA ILE A 118 -15.76 0.68 -29.05
C ILE A 118 -14.78 -0.38 -29.55
N ILE A 119 -13.60 -0.38 -28.95
CA ILE A 119 -12.55 -1.38 -29.20
C ILE A 119 -12.42 -2.25 -27.95
N ARG A 120 -12.70 -3.55 -28.10
CA ARG A 120 -12.60 -4.50 -26.97
C ARG A 120 -11.18 -4.96 -26.80
N GLY A 121 -10.71 -4.93 -25.55
CA GLY A 121 -9.40 -5.41 -25.16
C GLY A 121 -9.29 -6.94 -25.25
N GLN A 122 -8.10 -7.38 -25.64
CA GLN A 122 -7.70 -8.78 -25.65
C GLN A 122 -6.73 -9.04 -24.51
N ILE A 123 -6.95 -10.11 -23.77
CA ILE A 123 -5.99 -10.58 -22.76
C ILE A 123 -4.87 -11.34 -23.46
N LYS A 124 -3.62 -10.99 -23.13
CA LYS A 124 -2.42 -11.63 -23.69
C LYS A 124 -1.36 -11.81 -22.60
N PRO A 125 -0.36 -12.68 -22.80
CA PRO A 125 0.85 -12.64 -22.00
C PRO A 125 1.45 -11.23 -22.00
N LYS A 126 1.95 -10.78 -20.84
CA LYS A 126 2.35 -9.38 -20.60
C LYS A 126 3.34 -8.86 -21.65
N ALA A 127 4.35 -9.66 -22.00
CA ALA A 127 5.34 -9.27 -23.02
C ALA A 127 4.71 -9.02 -24.39
N GLU A 128 3.83 -9.95 -24.84
CA GLU A 128 3.15 -9.85 -26.14
C GLU A 128 2.17 -8.66 -26.17
N ALA A 129 1.46 -8.39 -25.06
CA ALA A 129 0.57 -7.25 -24.96
C ALA A 129 1.35 -5.93 -25.06
N LYS A 130 2.51 -5.83 -24.37
CA LYS A 130 3.39 -4.67 -24.41
C LYS A 130 3.98 -4.45 -25.79
N GLU A 131 4.47 -5.50 -26.43
CA GLU A 131 5.00 -5.43 -27.81
C GLU A 131 3.94 -4.94 -28.80
N ALA A 132 2.72 -5.51 -28.74
CA ALA A 132 1.61 -5.11 -29.58
C ALA A 132 1.21 -3.63 -29.35
N PHE A 133 1.19 -3.18 -28.09
CA PHE A 133 0.92 -1.79 -27.75
C PHE A 133 1.99 -0.84 -28.30
N GLU A 134 3.27 -1.13 -28.11
CA GLU A 134 4.37 -0.30 -28.59
C GLU A 134 4.43 -0.25 -30.11
N ALA A 135 4.17 -1.37 -30.80
CA ALA A 135 4.05 -1.41 -32.24
C ALA A 135 2.90 -0.52 -32.76
N ALA A 136 1.72 -0.59 -32.11
CA ALA A 136 0.58 0.24 -32.46
C ALA A 136 0.85 1.72 -32.21
N LYS A 137 1.48 2.05 -31.05
CA LYS A 137 1.89 3.41 -30.69
C LYS A 137 2.83 4.01 -31.73
N LYS A 138 3.87 3.28 -32.13
CA LYS A 138 4.83 3.69 -33.19
C LYS A 138 4.19 3.83 -34.57
N ALA A 139 3.18 3.00 -34.86
CA ALA A 139 2.42 3.08 -36.12
C ALA A 139 1.40 4.25 -36.14
N GLY A 140 1.29 5.06 -35.10
CA GLY A 140 0.31 6.15 -34.99
C GLY A 140 -1.12 5.67 -34.76
N LYS A 141 -1.32 4.41 -34.36
CA LYS A 141 -2.63 3.85 -34.00
C LYS A 141 -2.99 4.20 -32.56
N LYS A 142 -4.28 4.37 -32.31
CA LYS A 142 -4.76 4.47 -30.93
C LYS A 142 -4.71 3.12 -30.28
N ALA A 143 -4.14 3.08 -29.09
CA ALA A 143 -4.00 1.84 -28.34
C ALA A 143 -4.13 2.11 -26.84
N SER A 144 -4.58 1.11 -26.12
CA SER A 144 -4.69 1.12 -24.67
C SER A 144 -4.09 -0.17 -24.10
N LEU A 145 -3.29 -0.05 -23.04
CA LEU A 145 -2.65 -1.16 -22.35
C LEU A 145 -2.92 -1.03 -20.85
N THR A 146 -3.47 -2.08 -20.23
CA THR A 146 -3.66 -2.17 -18.79
C THR A 146 -2.80 -3.27 -18.23
N GLU A 147 -1.93 -2.95 -17.30
CA GLU A 147 -0.97 -3.86 -16.67
C GLU A 147 -1.09 -3.84 -15.15
N GLN A 148 -0.86 -4.99 -14.52
CA GLN A 148 -0.69 -5.10 -13.09
C GLN A 148 0.80 -4.98 -12.72
N GLN A 149 1.12 -4.03 -11.84
CA GLN A 149 2.48 -3.83 -11.30
C GLN A 149 2.65 -4.48 -9.93
N ARG A 150 1.60 -4.43 -9.11
CA ARG A 150 1.46 -5.13 -7.82
C ARG A 150 0.03 -5.65 -7.72
N PRO A 151 -0.29 -6.59 -6.84
CA PRO A 151 -1.65 -7.10 -6.70
C PRO A 151 -2.74 -6.04 -6.53
N ASN A 152 -2.38 -4.90 -5.95
CA ASN A 152 -3.27 -3.76 -5.73
C ASN A 152 -2.89 -2.51 -6.54
N LEU A 153 -1.98 -2.61 -7.53
CA LEU A 153 -1.47 -1.46 -8.28
C LEU A 153 -1.47 -1.74 -9.78
N PHE A 154 -2.12 -0.88 -10.54
CA PHE A 154 -2.30 -1.02 -11.98
C PHE A 154 -1.83 0.22 -12.71
N THR A 155 -1.34 0.04 -13.94
CA THR A 155 -0.97 1.12 -14.84
C THR A 155 -1.84 1.04 -16.09
N GLN A 156 -2.47 2.15 -16.43
CA GLN A 156 -3.21 2.37 -17.68
C GLN A 156 -2.38 3.25 -18.58
N GLN A 157 -2.07 2.76 -19.79
CA GLN A 157 -1.42 3.54 -20.83
C GLN A 157 -2.40 3.75 -21.98
N VAL A 158 -2.44 4.95 -22.55
CA VAL A 158 -3.25 5.31 -23.73
C VAL A 158 -2.37 6.04 -24.72
N ALA A 159 -2.30 5.54 -25.97
CA ALA A 159 -1.42 6.07 -26.99
C ALA A 159 -2.19 6.89 -28.04
N ASN A 160 -1.50 7.92 -28.56
CA ASN A 160 -1.92 8.75 -29.70
C ASN A 160 -3.28 9.48 -29.48
N ILE A 161 -3.40 10.18 -28.35
CA ILE A 161 -4.54 11.07 -28.06
C ILE A 161 -4.34 12.37 -28.83
N ALA A 162 -5.22 12.66 -29.80
CA ALA A 162 -5.13 13.87 -30.60
C ALA A 162 -5.43 15.14 -29.78
N PRO A 163 -4.99 16.34 -30.24
CA PRO A 163 -5.40 17.60 -29.66
C PRO A 163 -6.92 17.71 -29.53
N GLY A 164 -7.42 18.10 -28.36
CA GLY A 164 -8.84 18.24 -28.05
C GLY A 164 -9.64 16.94 -27.96
N GLU A 165 -8.98 15.78 -28.04
CA GLU A 165 -9.66 14.49 -28.06
C GLU A 165 -9.86 13.89 -26.67
N GLU A 166 -10.96 13.14 -26.54
CA GLU A 166 -11.32 12.37 -25.36
C GLU A 166 -11.29 10.86 -25.68
N ILE A 167 -10.63 10.08 -24.83
CA ILE A 167 -10.62 8.60 -24.88
C ILE A 167 -11.07 8.08 -23.52
N THR A 168 -12.07 7.18 -23.51
CA THR A 168 -12.52 6.50 -22.31
C THR A 168 -12.04 5.06 -22.32
N VAL A 169 -11.40 4.61 -21.24
CA VAL A 169 -11.05 3.21 -20.99
C VAL A 169 -11.91 2.69 -19.86
N THR A 170 -12.75 1.69 -20.17
CA THR A 170 -13.62 1.04 -19.19
C THR A 170 -13.08 -0.33 -18.83
N LEU A 171 -12.82 -0.54 -17.54
CA LEU A 171 -12.45 -1.82 -16.96
C LEU A 171 -13.66 -2.39 -16.24
N GLN A 172 -13.89 -3.69 -16.40
CA GLN A 172 -14.83 -4.41 -15.54
C GLN A 172 -14.04 -5.38 -14.68
N TYR A 173 -14.35 -5.40 -13.39
CA TYR A 173 -13.74 -6.35 -12.46
C TYR A 173 -14.75 -6.84 -11.44
N VAL A 174 -14.44 -8.00 -10.85
CA VAL A 174 -15.16 -8.53 -9.71
C VAL A 174 -14.28 -8.47 -8.48
N GLN A 175 -14.93 -8.23 -7.34
CA GLN A 175 -14.31 -8.19 -6.03
C GLN A 175 -15.19 -8.88 -5.02
N GLN A 176 -14.61 -9.69 -4.14
CA GLN A 176 -15.33 -10.27 -3.03
C GLN A 176 -15.54 -9.19 -1.96
N VAL A 177 -16.77 -9.07 -1.47
CA VAL A 177 -17.12 -8.17 -0.37
C VAL A 177 -16.67 -8.78 0.95
N ASP A 178 -16.01 -8.00 1.80
CA ASP A 178 -15.64 -8.42 3.14
C ASP A 178 -16.86 -8.40 4.06
N TYR A 179 -16.96 -9.39 4.95
CA TYR A 179 -17.95 -9.40 6.04
C TYR A 179 -17.22 -9.58 7.37
N ARG A 180 -17.42 -8.65 8.29
CA ARG A 180 -16.81 -8.68 9.63
C ARG A 180 -17.73 -8.01 10.65
N ASP A 181 -17.77 -8.56 11.83
CA ASP A 181 -18.46 -7.95 12.98
C ASP A 181 -19.91 -7.50 12.68
N GLY A 182 -20.63 -8.29 11.85
CA GLY A 182 -22.00 -8.00 11.46
C GLY A 182 -22.16 -7.01 10.31
N LYS A 183 -21.08 -6.56 9.67
CA LYS A 183 -21.09 -5.60 8.56
C LYS A 183 -20.45 -6.16 7.32
N PHE A 184 -21.04 -5.86 6.18
CA PHE A 184 -20.41 -6.01 4.87
C PHE A 184 -19.63 -4.73 4.54
N THR A 185 -18.48 -4.87 3.90
CA THR A 185 -17.62 -3.75 3.52
C THR A 185 -17.12 -3.92 2.09
N PHE A 186 -17.37 -2.91 1.27
CA PHE A 186 -16.70 -2.74 -0.02
C PHE A 186 -15.67 -1.64 0.10
N HIS A 187 -14.43 -1.92 -0.35
CA HIS A 187 -13.32 -0.99 -0.33
C HIS A 187 -12.83 -0.71 -1.74
N LEU A 188 -12.86 0.56 -2.15
CA LEU A 188 -12.26 1.04 -3.38
C LEU A 188 -11.13 2.02 -3.03
N PRO A 189 -9.87 1.64 -3.22
CA PRO A 189 -8.75 2.56 -3.13
C PRO A 189 -8.84 3.60 -4.26
N THR A 190 -8.57 4.86 -3.98
CA THR A 190 -8.62 5.94 -4.98
C THR A 190 -7.29 6.62 -5.21
N THR A 191 -6.40 6.57 -4.23
CA THR A 191 -5.07 7.15 -4.29
C THR A 191 -4.05 6.22 -3.63
N LEU A 192 -2.81 6.64 -3.60
CA LEU A 192 -1.68 5.85 -3.11
C LEU A 192 -0.88 6.66 -2.09
N THR A 193 -0.43 6.01 -1.02
CA THR A 193 0.68 6.54 -0.23
C THR A 193 1.98 6.32 -1.02
N PRO A 194 2.84 7.37 -1.16
CA PRO A 194 4.12 7.24 -1.84
C PRO A 194 4.96 6.12 -1.24
N ARG A 195 5.46 5.21 -2.09
CA ARG A 195 6.19 4.02 -1.66
C ARG A 195 7.67 4.31 -1.49
N TYR A 196 8.24 3.83 -0.42
CA TYR A 196 9.68 3.82 -0.21
C TYR A 196 10.32 2.62 -0.92
N SER A 197 11.45 2.84 -1.58
CA SER A 197 12.24 1.80 -2.26
C SER A 197 13.54 1.57 -1.48
N PRO A 198 13.60 0.57 -0.58
CA PRO A 198 14.81 0.24 0.15
C PRO A 198 15.87 -0.34 -0.78
N GLY A 199 17.13 -0.38 -0.33
CA GLY A 199 18.24 -0.97 -1.06
C GLY A 199 19.19 0.06 -1.68
N ILE A 200 20.15 -0.43 -2.46
CA ILE A 200 21.20 0.38 -3.10
C ILE A 200 20.74 0.72 -4.53
N PRO A 201 20.82 1.99 -4.96
CA PRO A 201 20.46 2.38 -6.32
C PRO A 201 21.22 1.61 -7.39
N LEU A 202 20.51 1.12 -8.41
CA LEU A 202 21.13 0.31 -9.49
C LEU A 202 22.10 1.10 -10.35
N ASN A 203 21.92 2.41 -10.49
CA ASN A 203 22.85 3.29 -11.21
C ASN A 203 24.25 3.31 -10.60
N GLN A 204 24.42 2.95 -9.33
CA GLN A 204 25.75 2.81 -8.70
C GLN A 204 26.50 1.56 -9.16
N PHE A 205 25.80 0.56 -9.72
CA PHE A 205 26.43 -0.68 -10.21
C PHE A 205 26.69 -0.67 -11.72
N ASN A 206 25.90 0.09 -12.50
CA ASN A 206 26.03 0.13 -13.96
C ASN A 206 25.39 1.40 -14.53
N GLU A 207 26.20 2.26 -15.16
CA GLU A 207 25.77 3.52 -15.76
C GLU A 207 24.83 3.35 -16.97
N ASN A 208 24.76 2.14 -17.57
CA ASN A 208 23.97 1.86 -18.77
C ASN A 208 22.58 1.21 -18.48
N ILE A 209 22.19 1.09 -17.22
CA ILE A 209 20.92 0.43 -16.80
C ILE A 209 19.65 1.20 -17.21
N GLU A 210 19.73 2.50 -17.52
CA GLU A 210 18.56 3.33 -17.84
C GLU A 210 17.70 2.80 -18.98
N ALA A 211 18.25 2.04 -19.90
CA ALA A 211 17.53 1.47 -21.06
C ALA A 211 16.62 0.28 -20.66
N GLU A 212 16.86 -0.37 -19.53
CA GLU A 212 16.10 -1.55 -19.06
C GLU A 212 15.07 -1.22 -17.98
N ILE A 213 15.09 0.02 -17.45
CA ILE A 213 14.22 0.42 -16.35
C ILE A 213 12.78 0.57 -16.83
N SER A 214 11.87 -0.18 -16.21
CA SER A 214 10.44 -0.14 -16.49
C SER A 214 9.74 0.95 -15.66
N GLY A 215 8.84 1.70 -16.32
CA GLY A 215 8.00 2.70 -15.64
C GLY A 215 8.48 4.14 -15.81
N THR A 216 7.61 5.09 -15.45
CA THR A 216 7.79 6.54 -15.63
C THR A 216 7.68 7.32 -14.34
N GLY A 217 7.60 6.63 -13.18
CA GLY A 217 7.49 7.25 -11.86
C GLY A 217 8.81 7.87 -11.36
N TRP A 218 8.72 8.50 -10.19
CA TRP A 218 9.84 9.23 -9.57
C TRP A 218 10.84 8.35 -8.79
N GLY A 219 10.44 7.12 -8.41
CA GLY A 219 11.28 6.25 -7.57
C GLY A 219 12.55 5.80 -8.27
N GLU A 220 13.67 5.87 -7.57
CA GLU A 220 14.94 5.36 -8.08
C GLU A 220 14.98 3.83 -7.94
N PRO A 221 15.27 3.08 -9.02
CA PRO A 221 15.43 1.64 -8.97
C PRO A 221 16.59 1.22 -8.08
N THR A 222 16.33 0.21 -7.22
CA THR A 222 17.31 -0.34 -6.30
C THR A 222 17.49 -1.85 -6.51
N ASP A 223 18.49 -2.44 -5.89
CA ASP A 223 18.72 -3.89 -5.88
C ASP A 223 17.56 -4.67 -5.25
N GLN A 224 16.80 -4.04 -4.32
CA GLN A 224 15.61 -4.63 -3.71
C GLN A 224 14.31 -4.29 -4.43
N VAL A 225 14.25 -3.17 -5.14
CA VAL A 225 13.07 -2.69 -5.88
C VAL A 225 13.49 -2.21 -7.28
N PRO A 226 13.86 -3.14 -8.19
CA PRO A 226 14.34 -2.77 -9.52
C PRO A 226 13.28 -2.11 -10.40
N ASP A 227 12.00 -2.30 -10.10
CA ASP A 227 10.86 -1.73 -10.80
C ASP A 227 10.26 -0.49 -10.07
N ALA A 228 11.03 0.20 -9.26
CA ALA A 228 10.57 1.34 -8.44
C ALA A 228 9.77 2.36 -9.27
N ARG A 229 10.23 2.72 -10.48
CA ARG A 229 9.51 3.67 -11.36
C ARG A 229 8.13 3.21 -11.78
N ALA A 230 7.86 1.91 -11.81
CA ALA A 230 6.53 1.38 -12.15
C ALA A 230 5.52 1.50 -11.00
N ILE A 231 5.99 1.63 -9.77
CA ILE A 231 5.15 1.63 -8.56
C ILE A 231 5.11 2.95 -7.80
N THR A 232 5.84 3.96 -8.27
CA THR A 232 5.95 5.28 -7.63
C THR A 232 5.48 6.40 -8.56
N PRO A 233 4.17 6.50 -8.85
CA PRO A 233 3.66 7.56 -9.70
C PRO A 233 3.90 8.94 -9.07
N TYR A 234 3.98 9.97 -9.92
CA TYR A 234 4.03 11.34 -9.44
C TYR A 234 2.75 11.69 -8.68
N MET A 235 2.91 12.41 -7.59
CA MET A 235 1.83 12.87 -6.73
C MET A 235 1.67 14.39 -6.87
N ARG A 236 0.48 14.88 -6.54
CA ARG A 236 0.13 16.30 -6.55
C ARG A 236 -0.51 16.70 -5.23
N GLU A 237 -0.08 17.82 -4.68
CA GLU A 237 -0.76 18.51 -3.57
C GLU A 237 -1.84 19.45 -4.11
N GLY A 238 -2.88 19.66 -3.32
CA GLY A 238 -3.90 20.65 -3.62
C GLY A 238 -5.27 20.08 -3.96
N ASN A 239 -6.13 20.95 -4.49
CA ASN A 239 -7.54 20.66 -4.71
C ASN A 239 -7.86 20.21 -6.15
N GLU A 240 -6.96 20.42 -7.07
CA GLU A 240 -7.10 20.06 -8.47
C GLU A 240 -6.41 18.73 -8.75
N GLY A 241 -7.10 17.81 -9.38
CA GLY A 241 -6.57 16.48 -9.69
C GLY A 241 -7.69 15.54 -10.14
N PRO A 242 -7.40 14.24 -10.26
CA PRO A 242 -8.38 13.25 -10.66
C PRO A 242 -9.63 13.29 -9.78
N GLN A 243 -10.78 13.26 -10.43
CA GLN A 243 -12.10 13.26 -9.80
C GLN A 243 -12.82 11.95 -10.12
N LEU A 244 -13.72 11.55 -9.22
CA LEU A 244 -14.47 10.30 -9.33
C LEU A 244 -15.95 10.58 -9.09
N THR A 245 -16.81 9.99 -9.94
CA THR A 245 -18.22 9.77 -9.66
C THR A 245 -18.46 8.35 -9.20
N PHE A 246 -19.35 8.12 -8.24
CA PHE A 246 -19.60 6.79 -7.69
C PHE A 246 -21.09 6.55 -7.48
N ASN A 247 -21.59 5.46 -8.07
CA ASN A 247 -22.94 4.96 -7.87
C ASN A 247 -22.87 3.50 -7.41
N ALA A 248 -23.80 3.09 -6.55
CA ALA A 248 -23.86 1.70 -6.11
C ALA A 248 -25.30 1.18 -6.04
N THR A 249 -25.46 -0.06 -6.45
CA THR A 249 -26.68 -0.86 -6.27
C THR A 249 -26.36 -2.11 -5.47
N LEU A 250 -26.99 -2.28 -4.30
CA LEU A 250 -26.78 -3.42 -3.44
C LEU A 250 -27.97 -4.36 -3.52
N ASN A 251 -27.77 -5.54 -4.10
CA ASN A 251 -28.69 -6.66 -4.08
C ASN A 251 -28.12 -7.71 -3.11
N THR A 252 -28.39 -7.52 -1.84
CA THR A 252 -27.80 -8.35 -0.78
C THR A 252 -28.64 -9.59 -0.46
N GLY A 253 -29.89 -9.64 -0.91
CA GLY A 253 -30.88 -10.65 -0.49
C GLY A 253 -31.28 -10.54 0.98
N LEU A 254 -30.86 -9.45 1.68
CA LEU A 254 -31.09 -9.22 3.10
C LEU A 254 -31.71 -7.84 3.30
N THR A 255 -32.59 -7.72 4.31
CA THR A 255 -33.04 -6.39 4.75
C THR A 255 -31.90 -5.68 5.47
N LEU A 256 -31.59 -4.45 5.03
CA LEU A 256 -30.52 -3.66 5.62
C LEU A 256 -31.03 -2.75 6.73
N ASN A 257 -30.24 -2.66 7.79
CA ASN A 257 -30.45 -1.72 8.90
C ASN A 257 -29.79 -0.37 8.63
N SER A 258 -28.63 -0.37 7.98
CA SER A 258 -27.89 0.85 7.66
C SER A 258 -26.98 0.67 6.47
N VAL A 259 -26.73 1.78 5.75
CA VAL A 259 -25.67 1.92 4.75
C VAL A 259 -24.89 3.18 5.09
N THR A 260 -23.59 3.07 5.24
CA THR A 260 -22.70 4.15 5.68
C THR A 260 -21.38 4.15 4.88
N SER A 261 -20.66 5.25 4.92
CA SER A 261 -19.29 5.33 4.41
C SER A 261 -18.41 6.05 5.44
N ARG A 262 -17.16 5.62 5.60
CA ARG A 262 -16.26 6.18 6.62
C ARG A 262 -15.81 7.59 6.27
N ASN A 263 -15.50 7.84 5.00
CA ASN A 263 -14.88 9.08 4.54
C ASN A 263 -15.82 10.00 3.77
N HIS A 264 -17.03 9.52 3.46
CA HIS A 264 -17.97 10.22 2.60
C HIS A 264 -19.38 10.17 3.16
N ARG A 265 -20.19 11.18 2.88
CA ARG A 265 -21.63 11.14 3.20
C ARG A 265 -22.38 10.47 2.06
N VAL A 266 -23.21 9.49 2.40
CA VAL A 266 -24.01 8.73 1.45
C VAL A 266 -25.50 8.85 1.79
N ASN A 267 -26.33 8.85 0.74
CA ASN A 267 -27.76 8.64 0.81
C ASN A 267 -28.08 7.26 0.24
N TRP A 268 -29.07 6.60 0.80
CA TRP A 268 -29.53 5.33 0.28
C TRP A 268 -31.06 5.23 0.34
N SER A 269 -31.62 4.48 -0.59
CA SER A 269 -33.06 4.19 -0.66
C SER A 269 -33.28 2.75 -1.11
N GLU A 270 -34.32 2.13 -0.59
CA GLU A 270 -34.73 0.80 -1.02
C GLU A 270 -35.74 0.90 -2.18
N SER A 271 -35.53 0.08 -3.21
CA SER A 271 -36.46 -0.10 -4.31
C SER A 271 -36.49 -1.56 -4.74
N THR A 272 -37.66 -2.23 -4.58
CA THR A 272 -37.88 -3.62 -5.02
C THR A 272 -36.81 -4.61 -4.53
N GLY A 273 -36.39 -4.50 -3.26
CA GLY A 273 -35.35 -5.37 -2.65
C GLY A 273 -33.93 -5.04 -3.01
N ASN A 274 -33.70 -3.98 -3.81
CA ASN A 274 -32.38 -3.42 -4.09
C ASN A 274 -32.22 -2.11 -3.32
N TYR A 275 -30.97 -1.81 -2.92
CA TYR A 275 -30.61 -0.57 -2.24
C TYR A 275 -29.77 0.27 -3.17
N LEU A 276 -30.31 1.44 -3.58
CA LEU A 276 -29.57 2.42 -4.36
C LEU A 276 -28.80 3.32 -3.41
N VAL A 277 -27.49 3.46 -3.64
CA VAL A 277 -26.59 4.29 -2.82
C VAL A 277 -25.95 5.34 -3.69
N THR A 278 -26.06 6.59 -3.27
CA THR A 278 -25.47 7.75 -3.94
C THR A 278 -24.64 8.57 -2.94
N PHE A 279 -23.59 9.18 -3.44
CA PHE A 279 -22.79 10.09 -2.65
C PHE A 279 -23.34 11.51 -2.73
N ASN A 280 -23.27 12.26 -1.64
CA ASN A 280 -23.77 13.63 -1.59
C ASN A 280 -22.97 14.60 -2.49
N GLN A 281 -21.75 14.21 -2.88
CA GLN A 281 -20.90 14.95 -3.79
C GLN A 281 -20.90 14.23 -5.14
N SER A 282 -21.22 14.96 -6.22
CA SER A 282 -21.18 14.44 -7.59
C SER A 282 -19.75 14.19 -8.07
N ASN A 283 -18.80 15.00 -7.61
CA ASN A 283 -17.39 14.89 -7.95
C ASN A 283 -16.58 14.69 -6.68
N ILE A 284 -16.15 13.45 -6.45
CA ILE A 284 -15.35 13.04 -5.30
C ILE A 284 -13.88 13.22 -5.67
N LYS A 285 -13.09 13.86 -4.80
CA LYS A 285 -11.64 13.92 -4.98
C LYS A 285 -11.04 12.56 -4.71
N MET A 286 -10.12 12.13 -5.56
CA MET A 286 -9.41 10.87 -5.39
C MET A 286 -8.21 11.03 -4.42
N ASP A 287 -8.45 11.62 -3.24
CA ASP A 287 -7.47 11.87 -2.18
C ASP A 287 -7.67 10.96 -0.94
N ARG A 288 -8.72 10.15 -0.95
CA ARG A 288 -9.06 9.21 0.12
C ARG A 288 -9.91 8.07 -0.39
N ASP A 289 -9.73 6.89 0.19
CA ASP A 289 -10.43 5.67 -0.20
C ASP A 289 -11.94 5.75 0.04
N ILE A 290 -12.70 5.06 -0.80
CA ILE A 290 -14.13 4.85 -0.61
C ILE A 290 -14.32 3.54 0.17
N TRP A 291 -14.90 3.66 1.36
CA TRP A 291 -15.35 2.56 2.19
C TRP A 291 -16.86 2.59 2.26
N LEU A 292 -17.55 1.66 1.61
CA LEU A 292 -18.99 1.51 1.70
C LEU A 292 -19.30 0.33 2.62
N GLU A 293 -20.02 0.59 3.70
CA GLU A 293 -20.38 -0.40 4.71
C GLU A 293 -21.91 -0.52 4.79
N TRP A 294 -22.41 -1.74 4.86
CA TRP A 294 -23.83 -1.99 5.10
C TRP A 294 -24.02 -3.09 6.12
N GLN A 295 -25.04 -2.92 6.96
CA GLN A 295 -25.34 -3.82 8.04
C GLN A 295 -26.72 -4.43 7.83
N PRO A 296 -26.86 -5.76 7.77
CA PRO A 296 -28.16 -6.41 7.74
C PRO A 296 -28.86 -6.25 9.09
N SER A 297 -30.21 -6.35 9.08
CA SER A 297 -31.00 -6.41 10.29
C SER A 297 -30.58 -7.64 11.12
N PRO A 298 -30.51 -7.54 12.45
CA PRO A 298 -30.00 -8.64 13.30
C PRO A 298 -30.69 -9.98 13.10
N SER A 299 -31.99 -9.97 12.74
CA SER A 299 -32.78 -11.17 12.47
C SER A 299 -32.45 -11.84 11.14
N SER A 300 -31.75 -11.15 10.23
CA SER A 300 -31.44 -11.62 8.88
C SER A 300 -29.97 -11.89 8.65
N ALA A 301 -29.10 -11.71 9.67
CA ALA A 301 -27.67 -11.96 9.55
C ALA A 301 -27.42 -13.45 9.21
N PRO A 302 -26.78 -13.77 8.07
CA PRO A 302 -26.57 -15.14 7.65
C PRO A 302 -25.58 -15.85 8.59
N GLN A 303 -25.92 -17.05 9.02
CA GLN A 303 -24.99 -17.91 9.76
C GLN A 303 -24.07 -18.71 8.82
N ALA A 304 -24.54 -18.98 7.61
CA ALA A 304 -23.81 -19.61 6.53
C ALA A 304 -24.51 -19.31 5.21
N ALA A 305 -23.75 -19.11 4.13
CA ALA A 305 -24.28 -18.90 2.79
C ALA A 305 -23.39 -19.56 1.74
N ILE A 306 -24.02 -19.99 0.62
CA ILE A 306 -23.30 -20.50 -0.56
C ILE A 306 -23.81 -19.73 -1.77
N PHE A 307 -22.87 -19.22 -2.57
CA PHE A 307 -23.12 -18.56 -3.85
C PHE A 307 -22.46 -19.41 -4.94
N THR A 308 -23.16 -19.71 -6.02
CA THR A 308 -22.70 -20.64 -7.05
C THR A 308 -22.75 -20.03 -8.45
N GLU A 309 -21.79 -20.45 -9.30
CA GLU A 309 -21.73 -20.13 -10.73
C GLU A 309 -21.24 -21.35 -11.51
N SER A 310 -21.92 -21.69 -12.61
CA SER A 310 -21.45 -22.70 -13.56
C SER A 310 -20.78 -22.02 -14.74
N LYS A 311 -19.51 -22.38 -15.04
CA LYS A 311 -18.74 -21.83 -16.14
C LYS A 311 -17.93 -22.93 -16.85
N GLY A 312 -18.24 -23.17 -18.12
CA GLY A 312 -17.64 -24.24 -18.89
C GLY A 312 -17.97 -25.61 -18.30
N GLN A 313 -16.94 -26.42 -18.07
CA GLN A 313 -17.06 -27.77 -17.50
C GLN A 313 -16.84 -27.82 -15.97
N HIS A 314 -17.04 -26.71 -15.28
CA HIS A 314 -16.82 -26.62 -13.85
C HIS A 314 -17.91 -25.80 -13.17
N ASP A 315 -18.20 -26.20 -11.94
CA ASP A 315 -19.02 -25.43 -11.01
C ASP A 315 -18.13 -24.74 -9.99
N TYR A 316 -18.50 -23.53 -9.65
CA TYR A 316 -17.76 -22.71 -8.69
C TYR A 316 -18.69 -22.33 -7.54
N ALA A 317 -18.15 -22.34 -6.33
CA ALA A 317 -18.89 -21.95 -5.14
C ALA A 317 -18.07 -21.02 -4.26
N LEU A 318 -18.74 -20.00 -3.71
CA LEU A 318 -18.24 -19.19 -2.61
C LEU A 318 -19.01 -19.62 -1.36
N VAL A 319 -18.30 -20.20 -0.39
CA VAL A 319 -18.87 -20.68 0.87
C VAL A 319 -18.50 -19.71 1.97
N MET A 320 -19.48 -19.19 2.69
CA MET A 320 -19.30 -18.38 3.88
C MET A 320 -19.75 -19.17 5.11
N LEU A 321 -18.90 -19.25 6.12
CA LEU A 321 -19.15 -19.90 7.40
C LEU A 321 -18.89 -18.92 8.54
N MET A 322 -19.89 -18.68 9.37
CA MET A 322 -19.77 -17.84 10.55
C MET A 322 -19.17 -18.63 11.72
N PRO A 323 -18.21 -18.03 12.46
CA PRO A 323 -17.71 -18.67 13.69
C PRO A 323 -18.79 -18.77 14.75
N PRO A 324 -18.62 -19.65 15.76
CA PRO A 324 -19.53 -19.70 16.88
C PRO A 324 -19.50 -18.38 17.65
N GLN A 325 -20.67 -17.98 18.15
CA GLN A 325 -20.74 -16.91 19.14
C GLN A 325 -20.30 -17.49 20.48
N VAL A 326 -19.07 -17.23 20.88
CA VAL A 326 -18.55 -17.61 22.20
C VAL A 326 -18.90 -16.48 23.17
N LYS A 327 -19.59 -16.78 24.24
CA LYS A 327 -19.92 -15.78 25.28
C LYS A 327 -18.62 -15.37 25.97
N SER A 328 -18.42 -14.06 26.20
CA SER A 328 -17.23 -13.54 26.88
C SER A 328 -16.93 -14.19 28.24
N GLN A 329 -17.96 -14.76 28.90
CA GLN A 329 -17.82 -15.48 30.16
C GLN A 329 -17.13 -16.87 30.01
N ASP A 330 -17.13 -17.43 28.80
CA ASP A 330 -16.53 -18.73 28.50
C ASP A 330 -15.11 -18.58 27.93
N LEU A 331 -14.61 -17.35 27.80
CA LEU A 331 -13.30 -17.05 27.28
C LEU A 331 -12.22 -17.16 28.35
N GLN A 332 -11.10 -17.76 28.01
CA GLN A 332 -9.92 -17.84 28.86
C GLN A 332 -9.21 -16.47 28.88
N ASP A 333 -8.80 -16.00 30.05
CA ASP A 333 -7.76 -14.98 30.18
C ASP A 333 -6.42 -15.64 29.83
N PHE A 334 -5.95 -15.43 28.62
CA PHE A 334 -4.61 -15.88 28.21
C PHE A 334 -3.58 -14.84 28.65
N ASP A 335 -2.48 -15.29 29.23
CA ASP A 335 -1.32 -14.44 29.46
C ASP A 335 -0.66 -14.17 28.08
N ARG A 336 -0.52 -12.89 27.71
CA ARG A 336 -0.04 -12.48 26.38
C ARG A 336 1.30 -11.77 26.48
N ASP A 337 2.19 -12.02 25.52
CA ASP A 337 3.39 -11.22 25.30
C ASP A 337 3.24 -10.45 23.98
N ILE A 338 2.90 -9.17 24.09
CA ILE A 338 2.50 -8.33 22.97
C ILE A 338 3.65 -7.39 22.62
N THR A 339 4.14 -7.45 21.38
CA THR A 339 5.07 -6.46 20.83
C THR A 339 4.32 -5.52 19.89
N PHE A 340 4.21 -4.25 20.27
CA PHE A 340 3.69 -3.20 19.39
C PHE A 340 4.82 -2.66 18.54
N VAL A 341 4.62 -2.61 17.23
CA VAL A 341 5.58 -2.03 16.28
C VAL A 341 4.90 -0.83 15.62
N ILE A 342 5.49 0.34 15.74
CA ILE A 342 4.95 1.58 15.20
C ILE A 342 5.89 2.19 14.17
N ASP A 343 5.36 2.46 13.01
CA ASP A 343 6.02 3.17 11.91
C ASP A 343 6.11 4.67 12.24
N THR A 344 7.32 5.20 12.13
CA THR A 344 7.62 6.63 12.27
C THR A 344 8.32 7.19 11.03
N SER A 345 8.14 6.54 9.86
CA SER A 345 8.70 6.98 8.58
C SER A 345 8.08 8.29 8.08
N GLY A 346 8.67 8.85 7.04
CA GLY A 346 8.23 10.12 6.46
C GLY A 346 6.81 10.10 5.91
N SER A 347 6.34 8.96 5.36
CA SER A 347 4.96 8.79 4.87
C SER A 347 3.90 8.90 5.97
N MET A 348 4.29 8.57 7.20
CA MET A 348 3.44 8.74 8.39
C MET A 348 3.28 10.21 8.82
N GLY A 349 3.94 11.16 8.14
CA GLY A 349 3.90 12.59 8.45
C GLY A 349 2.49 13.18 8.41
N GLY A 350 2.20 14.12 9.31
CA GLY A 350 0.89 14.77 9.42
C GLY A 350 -0.12 13.98 10.24
N ARG A 351 -1.28 13.70 9.68
CA ARG A 351 -2.37 13.00 10.37
C ARG A 351 -2.05 11.54 10.69
N PRO A 352 -1.44 10.73 9.80
CA PRO A 352 -1.18 9.32 10.05
C PRO A 352 -0.42 9.05 11.35
N ILE A 353 0.65 9.79 11.66
CA ILE A 353 1.41 9.56 12.89
C ILE A 353 0.59 9.90 14.15
N VAL A 354 -0.32 10.87 14.08
CA VAL A 354 -1.22 11.21 15.18
C VAL A 354 -2.18 10.05 15.46
N ASP A 355 -2.83 9.56 14.42
CA ASP A 355 -3.78 8.45 14.50
C ASP A 355 -3.09 7.13 14.92
N ALA A 356 -1.86 6.88 14.47
CA ALA A 356 -1.05 5.74 14.91
C ALA A 356 -0.71 5.79 16.40
N LYS A 357 -0.30 6.96 16.90
CA LYS A 357 0.02 7.17 18.31
C LYS A 357 -1.21 7.00 19.18
N GLU A 358 -2.36 7.53 18.77
CA GLU A 358 -3.63 7.38 19.49
C GLU A 358 -4.08 5.91 19.51
N SER A 359 -3.99 5.21 18.38
CA SER A 359 -4.27 3.78 18.28
C SER A 359 -3.39 2.95 19.23
N LEU A 360 -2.09 3.24 19.26
CA LEU A 360 -1.15 2.55 20.15
C LEU A 360 -1.40 2.87 21.62
N GLN A 361 -1.77 4.11 21.97
CA GLN A 361 -2.10 4.47 23.35
C GLN A 361 -3.34 3.72 23.85
N LEU A 362 -4.39 3.61 23.03
CA LEU A 362 -5.58 2.80 23.34
C LEU A 362 -5.21 1.34 23.60
N ALA A 363 -4.31 0.77 22.78
CA ALA A 363 -3.86 -0.60 22.94
C ALA A 363 -3.07 -0.80 24.25
N ILE A 364 -2.17 0.13 24.59
CA ILE A 364 -1.39 0.11 25.85
C ILE A 364 -2.32 0.23 27.06
N ASP A 365 -3.35 1.08 26.99
CA ASP A 365 -4.30 1.28 28.10
C ASP A 365 -5.08 0.01 28.42
N ARG A 366 -5.37 -0.80 27.43
CA ARG A 366 -6.16 -2.03 27.56
C ARG A 366 -5.37 -3.24 28.05
N LEU A 367 -4.04 -3.15 28.15
CA LEU A 367 -3.20 -4.22 28.72
C LEU A 367 -3.59 -4.48 30.19
N SER A 368 -3.66 -5.76 30.55
CA SER A 368 -3.78 -6.20 31.94
C SER A 368 -2.41 -6.24 32.64
N GLU A 369 -2.38 -6.37 33.95
CA GLU A 369 -1.11 -6.55 34.70
C GLU A 369 -0.45 -7.91 34.42
N LYS A 370 -1.22 -8.89 33.95
CA LYS A 370 -0.73 -10.23 33.57
C LYS A 370 -0.07 -10.22 32.18
N ASP A 371 -0.43 -9.26 31.31
CA ASP A 371 0.17 -9.13 29.99
C ASP A 371 1.62 -8.68 30.12
N ARG A 372 2.47 -9.20 29.24
CA ARG A 372 3.81 -8.67 28.99
C ARG A 372 3.79 -7.88 27.69
N PHE A 373 4.56 -6.80 27.61
CA PHE A 373 4.58 -6.01 26.38
C PHE A 373 5.91 -5.31 26.12
N ASN A 374 6.11 -4.91 24.88
CA ASN A 374 7.16 -4.01 24.43
C ASN A 374 6.65 -3.09 23.32
N VAL A 375 7.35 -1.99 23.08
CA VAL A 375 7.11 -1.08 21.96
C VAL A 375 8.39 -0.96 21.14
N VAL A 376 8.26 -1.11 19.83
CA VAL A 376 9.32 -0.96 18.83
C VAL A 376 8.90 0.16 17.87
N ALA A 377 9.67 1.23 17.80
CA ALA A 377 9.49 2.29 16.82
C ALA A 377 10.53 2.12 15.70
N PHE A 378 10.14 2.36 14.45
CA PHE A 378 11.06 2.26 13.33
C PHE A 378 10.84 3.34 12.27
N ASN A 379 11.94 3.68 11.59
CA ASN A 379 12.02 4.44 10.35
C ASN A 379 13.27 3.96 9.58
N ASN A 380 14.35 4.74 9.46
CA ASN A 380 15.67 4.25 9.03
C ASN A 380 16.29 3.31 10.06
N ASP A 381 15.98 3.56 11.34
CA ASP A 381 16.51 2.85 12.50
C ASP A 381 15.37 2.14 13.24
N THR A 382 15.73 1.12 14.01
CA THR A 382 14.79 0.40 14.87
C THR A 382 15.13 0.64 16.34
N THR A 383 14.21 1.23 17.08
CA THR A 383 14.34 1.56 18.51
C THR A 383 13.36 0.72 19.33
N ARG A 384 13.84 0.04 20.35
CA ARG A 384 13.02 -0.68 21.34
C ARG A 384 12.88 0.14 22.59
N LEU A 385 11.68 0.17 23.19
CA LEU A 385 11.44 0.85 24.47
C LEU A 385 12.10 0.09 25.62
N PHE A 386 11.97 -1.23 25.64
CA PHE A 386 12.56 -2.11 26.65
C PHE A 386 13.44 -3.14 25.98
N GLU A 387 14.51 -3.58 26.65
CA GLU A 387 15.35 -4.68 26.14
C GLU A 387 14.57 -5.98 25.97
N THR A 388 13.71 -6.28 26.96
CA THR A 388 12.80 -7.43 26.95
C THR A 388 11.39 -6.96 27.26
N SER A 389 10.37 -7.80 26.95
CA SER A 389 8.99 -7.48 27.33
C SER A 389 8.84 -7.38 28.83
N VAL A 390 8.09 -6.40 29.29
CA VAL A 390 7.83 -6.10 30.71
C VAL A 390 6.34 -6.30 31.02
N GLU A 391 6.02 -6.50 32.30
CA GLU A 391 4.63 -6.61 32.75
C GLU A 391 3.83 -5.33 32.51
N GLY A 392 2.52 -5.46 32.22
CA GLY A 392 1.57 -4.38 31.96
C GLY A 392 1.21 -3.54 33.19
N THR A 393 2.17 -3.26 34.08
CA THR A 393 1.96 -2.46 35.27
C THR A 393 1.66 -0.99 34.93
N THR A 394 0.97 -0.29 35.83
CA THR A 394 0.69 1.15 35.65
C THR A 394 1.95 1.97 35.35
N ARG A 395 3.07 1.64 36.00
CA ARG A 395 4.37 2.31 35.81
C ARG A 395 4.89 2.08 34.38
N ASN A 396 4.93 0.83 33.93
CA ASN A 396 5.45 0.47 32.61
C ASN A 396 4.58 1.03 31.49
N LYS A 397 3.25 1.02 31.64
CA LYS A 397 2.33 1.69 30.71
C LYS A 397 2.59 3.20 30.64
N GLN A 398 2.89 3.85 31.76
CA GLN A 398 3.21 5.28 31.76
C GLN A 398 4.52 5.58 31.01
N TYR A 399 5.56 4.73 31.15
CA TYR A 399 6.79 4.84 30.36
C TYR A 399 6.50 4.70 28.87
N ALA A 400 5.68 3.71 28.50
CA ALA A 400 5.32 3.49 27.09
C ALA A 400 4.51 4.66 26.51
N ARG A 401 3.54 5.20 27.25
CA ARG A 401 2.79 6.39 26.80
C ARG A 401 3.71 7.60 26.59
N ASN A 402 4.66 7.82 27.49
CA ASN A 402 5.62 8.90 27.36
C ASN A 402 6.52 8.69 26.13
N PHE A 403 7.00 7.47 25.88
CA PHE A 403 7.78 7.14 24.69
C PHE A 403 6.97 7.43 23.41
N VAL A 404 5.75 6.88 23.32
CA VAL A 404 4.87 7.06 22.14
C VAL A 404 4.55 8.54 21.91
N LYS A 405 4.32 9.32 22.96
CA LYS A 405 4.03 10.76 22.85
C LYS A 405 5.13 11.52 22.12
N HIS A 406 6.39 11.15 22.34
CA HIS A 406 7.56 11.85 21.77
C HIS A 406 8.02 11.35 20.42
N LEU A 407 7.38 10.31 19.86
CA LEU A 407 7.67 9.85 18.51
C LEU A 407 7.28 10.91 17.48
N ASN A 408 8.12 11.08 16.47
CA ASN A 408 7.88 11.99 15.35
C ASN A 408 8.13 11.27 14.04
N ALA A 409 7.33 11.60 13.02
CA ALA A 409 7.50 11.03 11.70
C ALA A 409 8.68 11.67 10.94
N GLY A 410 9.47 10.85 10.27
CA GLY A 410 10.60 11.26 9.44
C GLY A 410 11.49 10.09 9.04
N GLY A 411 12.28 10.26 8.00
CA GLY A 411 13.19 9.23 7.49
C GLY A 411 12.53 8.23 6.54
N GLY A 412 13.25 7.16 6.20
CA GLY A 412 12.78 6.07 5.35
C GLY A 412 11.93 5.04 6.11
N THR A 413 11.69 3.87 5.48
CA THR A 413 10.81 2.81 6.00
C THR A 413 11.53 1.47 5.97
N GLU A 414 12.49 1.26 6.87
CA GLU A 414 13.25 0.00 7.00
C GLU A 414 12.45 -1.01 7.85
N MET A 415 11.53 -1.72 7.21
CA MET A 415 10.57 -2.59 7.88
C MET A 415 11.17 -3.93 8.31
N ALA A 416 12.14 -4.46 7.55
CA ALA A 416 12.74 -5.77 7.81
C ALA A 416 13.46 -5.86 9.19
N PRO A 417 14.29 -4.88 9.61
CA PRO A 417 14.85 -4.87 10.96
C PRO A 417 13.81 -4.81 12.07
N ALA A 418 12.71 -4.07 11.87
CA ALA A 418 11.62 -3.95 12.83
C ALA A 418 10.87 -5.27 13.01
N LEU A 419 10.57 -5.97 11.90
CA LEU A 419 9.98 -7.31 11.92
C LEU A 419 10.89 -8.31 12.64
N ASN A 420 12.19 -8.33 12.34
CA ASN A 420 13.17 -9.15 13.04
C ASN A 420 13.15 -8.86 14.55
N ALA A 421 13.17 -7.58 14.94
CA ALA A 421 13.14 -7.18 16.33
C ALA A 421 11.88 -7.66 17.07
N ALA A 422 10.73 -7.75 16.37
CA ALA A 422 9.47 -8.20 16.95
C ALA A 422 9.27 -9.70 16.92
N LEU A 423 9.70 -10.40 15.86
CA LEU A 423 9.41 -11.81 15.62
C LEU A 423 10.42 -12.77 16.26
N LYS A 424 11.72 -12.48 16.24
CA LYS A 424 12.79 -13.39 16.72
C LYS A 424 12.91 -13.53 18.23
N ARG A 425 12.05 -12.90 19.02
CA ARG A 425 12.18 -12.96 20.49
C ARG A 425 11.63 -14.29 21.03
N THR A 426 12.38 -14.87 21.96
CA THR A 426 11.88 -15.97 22.81
C THR A 426 10.84 -15.41 23.78
N THR A 427 9.67 -15.99 23.77
CA THR A 427 8.60 -15.71 24.74
C THR A 427 8.76 -16.68 25.91
N ALA A 428 8.42 -16.25 27.13
CA ALA A 428 8.35 -17.15 28.26
C ALA A 428 7.31 -18.25 27.99
N GLU A 429 7.57 -19.46 28.48
CA GLU A 429 6.60 -20.56 28.40
C GLU A 429 5.27 -20.11 29.02
N ASN A 430 4.15 -20.48 28.39
CA ASN A 430 2.76 -20.13 28.73
C ASN A 430 2.24 -18.76 28.29
N PHE A 431 3.00 -17.94 27.53
CA PHE A 431 2.49 -16.72 26.95
C PHE A 431 2.16 -16.89 25.45
N ILE A 432 1.02 -16.35 25.01
CA ILE A 432 0.73 -16.23 23.59
C ILE A 432 1.46 -15.03 23.04
N LYS A 433 2.40 -15.25 22.14
CA LYS A 433 3.14 -14.18 21.47
C LYS A 433 2.29 -13.52 20.41
N GLN A 434 2.13 -12.20 20.50
CA GLN A 434 1.38 -11.39 19.57
C GLN A 434 2.23 -10.18 19.14
N VAL A 435 2.19 -9.87 17.84
CA VAL A 435 2.82 -8.67 17.27
C VAL A 435 1.74 -7.81 16.64
N VAL A 436 1.65 -6.54 17.00
CA VAL A 436 0.73 -5.56 16.41
C VAL A 436 1.55 -4.54 15.64
N PHE A 437 1.43 -4.57 14.31
CA PHE A 437 2.21 -3.75 13.39
C PHE A 437 1.37 -2.57 12.87
N ILE A 438 1.75 -1.34 13.24
CA ILE A 438 1.00 -0.11 12.97
C ILE A 438 1.78 0.71 11.94
N THR A 439 1.28 0.81 10.70
CA THR A 439 1.98 1.46 9.57
C THR A 439 0.99 1.82 8.47
N ASP A 440 1.37 2.66 7.52
CA ASP A 440 0.63 2.85 6.26
C ASP A 440 1.02 1.80 5.20
N GLY A 441 2.02 0.96 5.48
CA GLY A 441 2.49 -0.10 4.60
C GLY A 441 3.21 0.38 3.35
N ALA A 442 3.72 1.59 3.34
CA ALA A 442 4.35 2.23 2.18
C ALA A 442 5.74 1.65 1.85
N VAL A 443 5.80 0.41 1.40
CA VAL A 443 7.03 -0.31 1.00
C VAL A 443 6.91 -0.90 -0.40
N GLY A 444 8.04 -1.13 -1.06
CA GLY A 444 8.13 -1.69 -2.41
C GLY A 444 8.61 -3.15 -2.45
N ASN A 445 9.19 -3.69 -1.37
CA ASN A 445 9.77 -5.03 -1.27
C ASN A 445 8.89 -6.04 -0.53
N GLU A 446 7.57 -5.96 -0.70
CA GLU A 446 6.56 -6.71 0.06
C GLU A 446 6.85 -8.24 0.06
N ALA A 447 7.27 -8.81 -1.08
CA ALA A 447 7.53 -10.26 -1.18
C ALA A 447 8.64 -10.74 -0.22
N ALA A 448 9.72 -9.96 -0.07
CA ALA A 448 10.81 -10.27 0.87
C ALA A 448 10.32 -10.21 2.32
N LEU A 449 9.48 -9.22 2.66
CA LEU A 449 8.88 -9.08 3.99
C LEU A 449 7.93 -10.24 4.30
N PHE A 450 7.11 -10.70 3.34
CA PHE A 450 6.24 -11.87 3.52
C PHE A 450 7.05 -13.15 3.76
N SER A 451 8.15 -13.35 3.03
CA SER A 451 9.06 -14.47 3.24
C SER A 451 9.67 -14.41 4.64
N GLN A 452 10.11 -13.24 5.09
CA GLN A 452 10.64 -13.03 6.43
C GLN A 452 9.60 -13.33 7.50
N ILE A 453 8.37 -12.80 7.39
CA ILE A 453 7.27 -13.07 8.32
C ILE A 453 7.05 -14.57 8.43
N LYS A 454 6.92 -15.30 7.31
CA LYS A 454 6.69 -16.74 7.31
C LYS A 454 7.80 -17.51 8.01
N ASN A 455 9.07 -17.13 7.78
CA ASN A 455 10.23 -17.85 8.30
C ASN A 455 10.52 -17.57 9.79
N GLU A 456 10.21 -16.34 10.25
CA GLU A 456 10.56 -15.87 11.59
C GLU A 456 9.38 -15.87 12.57
N LEU A 457 8.14 -16.09 12.09
CA LEU A 457 6.91 -15.98 12.90
C LEU A 457 6.89 -16.97 14.07
N GLY A 458 7.33 -18.23 13.86
CA GLY A 458 7.21 -19.30 14.86
C GLY A 458 5.75 -19.47 15.32
N ASP A 459 5.52 -19.45 16.63
CA ASP A 459 4.18 -19.56 17.24
C ASP A 459 3.49 -18.20 17.44
N ALA A 460 4.13 -17.10 17.06
CA ALA A 460 3.54 -15.78 17.16
C ALA A 460 2.36 -15.58 16.20
N ARG A 461 1.56 -14.56 16.48
CA ARG A 461 0.51 -14.05 15.59
C ARG A 461 0.78 -12.59 15.27
N LEU A 462 0.71 -12.24 13.99
CA LEU A 462 0.95 -10.88 13.52
C LEU A 462 -0.38 -10.22 13.13
N PHE A 463 -0.69 -9.13 13.81
CA PHE A 463 -1.83 -8.28 13.51
C PHE A 463 -1.35 -6.99 12.88
N THR A 464 -2.12 -6.42 11.94
CA THR A 464 -1.74 -5.19 11.27
C THR A 464 -2.80 -4.11 11.43
N VAL A 465 -2.36 -2.88 11.64
CA VAL A 465 -3.19 -1.67 11.70
C VAL A 465 -2.73 -0.75 10.58
N GLY A 466 -3.51 -0.69 9.52
CA GLY A 466 -3.26 0.18 8.38
C GLY A 466 -3.72 1.59 8.69
N ILE A 467 -2.80 2.56 8.70
CA ILE A 467 -3.07 3.95 9.08
C ILE A 467 -3.11 4.84 7.85
N GLY A 468 -4.01 5.83 7.90
CA GLY A 468 -4.10 6.88 6.89
C GLY A 468 -5.30 6.71 5.95
N SER A 469 -5.49 7.70 5.08
CA SER A 469 -6.63 7.76 4.15
C SER A 469 -6.54 6.79 2.97
N ALA A 470 -5.34 6.26 2.67
CA ALA A 470 -5.07 5.30 1.59
C ALA A 470 -3.89 4.37 1.94
N PRO A 471 -4.00 3.50 2.97
CA PRO A 471 -2.93 2.59 3.35
C PRO A 471 -2.72 1.50 2.29
N ASN A 472 -1.51 0.91 2.22
CA ASN A 472 -1.24 -0.23 1.35
C ASN A 472 -1.99 -1.48 1.85
N SER A 473 -3.25 -1.63 1.43
CA SER A 473 -4.14 -2.73 1.85
C SER A 473 -3.57 -4.10 1.51
N TYR A 474 -2.88 -4.24 0.39
CA TYR A 474 -2.22 -5.49 -0.02
C TYR A 474 -1.19 -5.93 1.03
N PHE A 475 -0.25 -5.06 1.40
CA PHE A 475 0.75 -5.38 2.42
C PHE A 475 0.09 -5.74 3.75
N MET A 476 -0.85 -4.90 4.22
CA MET A 476 -1.50 -5.08 5.52
C MET A 476 -2.26 -6.41 5.62
N THR A 477 -3.07 -6.70 4.60
CA THR A 477 -3.88 -7.94 4.55
C THR A 477 -3.00 -9.18 4.46
N ARG A 478 -1.98 -9.16 3.57
CA ARG A 478 -1.11 -10.32 3.35
C ARG A 478 -0.17 -10.58 4.53
N ALA A 479 0.41 -9.52 5.13
CA ALA A 479 1.24 -9.66 6.33
C ALA A 479 0.45 -10.31 7.47
N ALA A 480 -0.79 -9.88 7.72
CA ALA A 480 -1.66 -10.50 8.72
C ALA A 480 -2.01 -11.95 8.38
N GLN A 481 -2.28 -12.28 7.11
CA GLN A 481 -2.55 -13.66 6.67
C GLN A 481 -1.35 -14.58 6.86
N PHE A 482 -0.16 -14.19 6.43
CA PHE A 482 1.08 -14.96 6.69
C PHE A 482 1.37 -15.06 8.18
N GLY A 483 1.02 -14.00 8.93
CA GLY A 483 1.15 -13.91 10.38
C GLY A 483 0.08 -14.64 11.19
N ARG A 484 -0.86 -15.36 10.56
CA ARG A 484 -2.00 -16.05 11.23
C ARG A 484 -2.86 -15.13 12.10
N GLY A 485 -2.84 -13.82 11.83
CA GLY A 485 -3.56 -12.80 12.57
C GLY A 485 -4.72 -12.19 11.79
N SER A 486 -5.08 -10.99 12.18
CA SER A 486 -6.13 -10.19 11.56
C SER A 486 -5.63 -8.76 11.31
N TYR A 487 -6.40 -7.99 10.57
CA TYR A 487 -6.06 -6.61 10.23
C TYR A 487 -7.26 -5.68 10.44
N VAL A 488 -6.94 -4.40 10.63
CA VAL A 488 -7.91 -3.31 10.63
C VAL A 488 -7.33 -2.11 9.90
N PHE A 489 -8.20 -1.23 9.42
CA PHE A 489 -7.82 0.04 8.81
C PHE A 489 -8.38 1.22 9.59
N VAL A 490 -7.51 2.17 9.91
CA VAL A 490 -7.85 3.43 10.56
C VAL A 490 -7.68 4.53 9.53
N SER A 491 -8.78 4.93 8.90
CA SER A 491 -8.78 5.92 7.83
C SER A 491 -8.81 7.36 8.34
N ASN A 492 -9.31 7.57 9.54
CA ASN A 492 -9.39 8.87 10.20
C ASN A 492 -9.57 8.69 11.72
N THR A 493 -9.47 9.80 12.48
CA THR A 493 -9.56 9.77 13.95
C THR A 493 -10.88 9.24 14.49
N ALA A 494 -11.99 9.49 13.80
CA ALA A 494 -13.30 9.00 14.25
C ALA A 494 -13.39 7.46 14.24
N ASP A 495 -12.60 6.81 13.39
CA ASP A 495 -12.55 5.34 13.27
C ASP A 495 -11.69 4.67 14.35
N ILE A 496 -10.71 5.40 14.94
CA ILE A 496 -9.66 4.80 15.81
C ILE A 496 -10.29 3.90 16.86
N LYS A 497 -11.21 4.44 17.66
CA LYS A 497 -11.79 3.70 18.77
C LYS A 497 -12.48 2.42 18.29
N GLN A 498 -13.30 2.51 17.26
CA GLN A 498 -14.07 1.37 16.74
C GLN A 498 -13.17 0.29 16.16
N GLN A 499 -12.17 0.69 15.33
CA GLN A 499 -11.26 -0.25 14.69
C GLN A 499 -10.31 -0.90 15.70
N MET A 500 -9.80 -0.12 16.65
CA MET A 500 -8.94 -0.64 17.70
C MET A 500 -9.70 -1.54 18.68
N ASP A 501 -10.92 -1.19 19.09
CA ASP A 501 -11.75 -2.07 19.92
C ASP A 501 -12.03 -3.41 19.24
N SER A 502 -12.31 -3.41 17.91
CA SER A 502 -12.49 -4.64 17.14
C SER A 502 -11.22 -5.48 17.08
N LEU A 503 -10.06 -4.85 16.85
CA LEU A 503 -8.77 -5.56 16.80
C LEU A 503 -8.41 -6.14 18.17
N LEU A 504 -8.49 -5.33 19.22
CA LEU A 504 -8.12 -5.73 20.58
C LEU A 504 -9.04 -6.84 21.11
N TYR A 505 -10.33 -6.79 20.77
CA TYR A 505 -11.25 -7.89 21.05
C TYR A 505 -10.78 -9.21 20.41
N LYS A 506 -10.26 -9.19 19.18
CA LYS A 506 -9.69 -10.38 18.51
C LYS A 506 -8.41 -10.86 19.17
N LEU A 507 -7.55 -9.95 19.62
CA LEU A 507 -6.34 -10.28 20.39
C LEU A 507 -6.66 -10.95 21.73
N GLU A 508 -7.79 -10.61 22.33
CA GLU A 508 -8.28 -11.11 23.62
C GLU A 508 -9.18 -12.34 23.51
N SER A 509 -9.71 -12.61 22.28
CA SER A 509 -10.67 -13.68 22.04
C SER A 509 -9.98 -14.99 21.70
N PRO A 510 -10.57 -16.16 22.09
CA PRO A 510 -10.04 -17.45 21.67
C PRO A 510 -10.15 -17.60 20.17
N VAL A 511 -9.18 -18.28 19.64
CA VAL A 511 -9.06 -18.61 18.23
C VAL A 511 -9.49 -20.06 18.06
N LEU A 512 -10.36 -20.33 17.07
CA LEU A 512 -10.51 -21.69 16.57
C LEU A 512 -9.28 -21.99 15.72
N SER A 513 -8.44 -22.89 16.21
CA SER A 513 -7.24 -23.37 15.53
C SER A 513 -7.48 -24.73 14.85
N ASP A 514 -6.50 -25.16 14.07
CA ASP A 514 -6.47 -26.49 13.43
C ASP A 514 -7.71 -26.80 12.61
N LEU A 515 -8.17 -25.77 11.86
CA LEU A 515 -9.37 -25.89 11.05
C LEU A 515 -9.15 -26.86 9.89
N SER A 516 -10.07 -27.82 9.78
CA SER A 516 -10.14 -28.78 8.68
C SER A 516 -11.50 -28.73 8.00
N LEU A 517 -11.52 -28.98 6.69
CA LEU A 517 -12.73 -28.99 5.87
C LEU A 517 -12.95 -30.38 5.29
N THR A 518 -14.13 -30.92 5.53
CA THR A 518 -14.57 -32.18 4.92
C THR A 518 -15.62 -31.87 3.85
N LEU A 519 -15.34 -32.32 2.62
CA LEU A 519 -16.28 -32.26 1.50
C LEU A 519 -17.03 -33.60 1.35
N PRO A 520 -18.25 -33.59 0.76
CA PRO A 520 -18.93 -34.81 0.40
C PRO A 520 -18.06 -35.69 -0.51
N ALA A 521 -18.20 -37.02 -0.40
CA ALA A 521 -17.33 -38.00 -1.07
C ALA A 521 -17.20 -37.82 -2.60
N GLY A 522 -18.26 -37.34 -3.28
CA GLY A 522 -18.25 -37.05 -4.73
C GLY A 522 -17.40 -35.84 -5.15
N TYR A 523 -17.02 -34.98 -4.19
CA TYR A 523 -16.24 -33.75 -4.46
C TYR A 523 -14.81 -33.82 -3.95
N ALA A 524 -14.53 -34.68 -2.97
CA ALA A 524 -13.30 -34.66 -2.20
C ALA A 524 -11.99 -34.87 -3.02
N GLN A 525 -12.08 -35.62 -4.13
CA GLN A 525 -10.89 -35.99 -4.92
C GLN A 525 -10.52 -34.98 -6.02
N SER A 526 -11.43 -34.07 -6.39
CA SER A 526 -11.25 -33.16 -7.53
C SER A 526 -11.57 -31.70 -7.24
N ALA A 527 -11.92 -31.37 -6.00
CA ALA A 527 -12.19 -29.99 -5.62
C ALA A 527 -10.88 -29.21 -5.39
N GLU A 528 -10.83 -27.99 -5.92
CA GLU A 528 -9.77 -27.02 -5.62
C GLU A 528 -10.33 -25.94 -4.71
N ILE A 529 -9.75 -25.74 -3.53
CA ILE A 529 -10.23 -24.84 -2.48
C ILE A 529 -9.21 -23.76 -2.17
N TYR A 530 -9.65 -22.52 -2.07
CA TYR A 530 -8.81 -21.39 -1.68
C TYR A 530 -9.45 -20.56 -0.57
N PRO A 531 -8.67 -20.18 0.49
CA PRO A 531 -7.26 -20.50 0.68
C PRO A 531 -7.02 -22.01 0.89
N SER A 532 -5.91 -22.51 0.35
CA SER A 532 -5.54 -23.93 0.46
C SER A 532 -5.22 -24.34 1.90
N LYS A 533 -4.68 -23.43 2.70
CA LYS A 533 -4.52 -23.54 4.14
C LYS A 533 -5.57 -22.66 4.81
N ILE A 534 -6.47 -23.29 5.55
CA ILE A 534 -7.53 -22.57 6.26
C ILE A 534 -6.91 -21.79 7.42
N PRO A 535 -7.12 -20.47 7.52
CA PRO A 535 -6.57 -19.65 8.61
C PRO A 535 -7.29 -19.94 9.93
N ASP A 536 -6.69 -19.54 11.05
CA ASP A 536 -7.36 -19.48 12.34
C ASP A 536 -8.62 -18.61 12.26
N LEU A 537 -9.66 -18.97 12.98
CA LEU A 537 -10.96 -18.31 12.92
C LEU A 537 -11.19 -17.46 14.17
N TYR A 538 -11.23 -16.17 13.97
CA TYR A 538 -11.49 -15.18 15.01
C TYR A 538 -12.99 -14.89 15.16
N ALA A 539 -13.44 -14.51 16.36
CA ALA A 539 -14.81 -14.11 16.62
C ALA A 539 -15.23 -12.96 15.68
N GLY A 540 -16.44 -13.06 15.12
CA GLY A 540 -17.01 -12.06 14.21
C GLY A 540 -16.43 -12.04 12.80
N VAL A 541 -15.40 -12.86 12.48
CA VAL A 541 -14.80 -12.94 11.14
C VAL A 541 -15.23 -14.25 10.46
N PRO A 542 -16.02 -14.23 9.37
CA PRO A 542 -16.42 -15.44 8.68
C PRO A 542 -15.26 -16.10 7.95
N LEU A 543 -15.32 -17.41 7.83
CA LEU A 543 -14.46 -18.14 6.90
C LEU A 543 -15.09 -18.08 5.50
N LEU A 544 -14.31 -17.60 4.53
CA LEU A 544 -14.70 -17.54 3.12
C LEU A 544 -13.84 -18.52 2.32
N LEU A 545 -14.51 -19.49 1.67
CA LEU A 545 -13.84 -20.49 0.84
C LEU A 545 -14.32 -20.37 -0.60
N ASN A 546 -13.37 -20.22 -1.52
CA ASN A 546 -13.63 -20.26 -2.95
C ASN A 546 -13.32 -21.66 -3.45
N VAL A 547 -14.31 -22.34 -4.00
CA VAL A 547 -14.26 -23.76 -4.36
C VAL A 547 -14.53 -23.93 -5.85
N LYS A 548 -13.70 -24.71 -6.55
CA LYS A 548 -13.96 -25.21 -7.90
C LYS A 548 -14.31 -26.68 -7.79
N LEU A 549 -15.40 -27.08 -8.44
CA LEU A 549 -15.96 -28.41 -8.42
C LEU A 549 -16.09 -28.96 -9.83
N PRO A 550 -16.05 -30.28 -10.05
CA PRO A 550 -16.39 -30.85 -11.34
C PRO A 550 -17.89 -30.57 -11.66
N HIS A 551 -18.17 -30.31 -12.93
CA HIS A 551 -19.56 -30.08 -13.38
C HIS A 551 -20.43 -31.32 -13.16
N ASN A 552 -21.65 -31.12 -12.71
CA ASN A 552 -22.62 -32.20 -12.50
C ASN A 552 -22.19 -33.27 -11.47
N ALA A 553 -21.45 -32.93 -10.45
CA ALA A 553 -21.19 -33.88 -9.36
C ALA A 553 -22.44 -34.38 -8.62
N GLY A 554 -23.65 -33.97 -9.05
CA GLY A 554 -24.98 -34.59 -8.80
C GLY A 554 -25.40 -34.89 -7.34
N THR A 555 -24.50 -34.65 -6.41
CA THR A 555 -24.66 -35.05 -5.02
C THR A 555 -24.97 -33.85 -4.13
N SER A 556 -26.20 -33.84 -3.60
CA SER A 556 -26.47 -33.06 -2.39
C SER A 556 -25.58 -33.60 -1.26
N GLY A 557 -24.92 -32.69 -0.54
CA GLY A 557 -24.05 -33.08 0.54
C GLY A 557 -23.86 -31.95 1.54
N LYS A 558 -23.05 -32.20 2.57
CA LYS A 558 -22.71 -31.19 3.57
C LYS A 558 -21.21 -30.93 3.53
N ILE A 559 -20.86 -29.66 3.41
CA ILE A 559 -19.50 -29.21 3.76
C ILE A 559 -19.43 -29.12 5.27
N THR A 560 -18.47 -29.80 5.87
CA THR A 560 -18.28 -29.79 7.32
C THR A 560 -16.92 -29.16 7.66
N LEU A 561 -16.95 -28.11 8.48
CA LEU A 561 -15.77 -27.49 9.07
C LEU A 561 -15.63 -27.99 10.51
N GLN A 562 -14.43 -28.44 10.85
CA GLN A 562 -14.04 -28.87 12.19
C GLN A 562 -12.84 -28.05 12.67
N GLY A 563 -12.76 -27.80 13.96
CA GLY A 563 -11.65 -27.07 14.56
C GLY A 563 -11.56 -27.28 16.07
N ALA A 564 -10.48 -26.83 16.64
CA ALA A 564 -10.19 -26.92 18.07
C ALA A 564 -10.44 -25.58 18.75
N LEU A 565 -11.26 -25.58 19.80
CA LEU A 565 -11.47 -24.46 20.71
C LEU A 565 -10.80 -24.78 22.04
N VAL A 566 -9.85 -23.97 22.50
CA VAL A 566 -9.24 -24.13 23.84
C VAL A 566 -10.12 -23.38 24.85
N ASP A 567 -10.60 -24.09 25.88
CA ASP A 567 -11.43 -23.49 26.95
C ASP A 567 -10.53 -22.88 28.08
N LYS A 568 -11.20 -22.24 29.08
CA LYS A 568 -10.52 -21.59 30.23
C LYS A 568 -9.64 -22.53 31.06
N GLN A 569 -9.88 -23.83 30.98
CA GLN A 569 -9.12 -24.87 31.70
C GLN A 569 -7.94 -25.41 30.86
N GLY A 570 -7.71 -24.85 29.65
CA GLY A 570 -6.72 -25.38 28.72
C GLY A 570 -7.17 -26.67 28.01
N THR A 571 -8.45 -27.05 28.16
CA THR A 571 -9.00 -28.25 27.53
C THR A 571 -9.40 -27.93 26.11
N THR A 572 -8.93 -28.71 25.15
CA THR A 572 -9.34 -28.61 23.75
C THR A 572 -10.71 -29.24 23.56
N ARG A 573 -11.67 -28.43 23.08
CA ARG A 573 -13.00 -28.89 22.68
C ARG A 573 -13.11 -28.88 21.18
N GLU A 574 -13.66 -29.95 20.61
CA GLU A 574 -13.96 -30.01 19.18
C GLU A 574 -15.16 -29.13 18.87
N TRP A 575 -15.01 -28.31 17.82
CA TRP A 575 -16.09 -27.50 17.25
C TRP A 575 -16.35 -27.95 15.81
N THR A 576 -17.62 -28.18 15.49
CA THR A 576 -18.04 -28.64 14.17
C THR A 576 -19.19 -27.80 13.64
N ARG A 577 -19.12 -27.42 12.36
CA ARG A 577 -20.19 -26.70 11.64
C ARG A 577 -20.37 -27.31 10.26
N SER A 578 -21.64 -27.54 9.85
CA SER A 578 -21.97 -28.09 8.53
C SER A 578 -22.88 -27.15 7.77
N VAL A 579 -22.65 -27.03 6.45
CA VAL A 579 -23.49 -26.30 5.49
C VAL A 579 -23.87 -27.21 4.36
N ALA A 580 -25.18 -27.27 4.04
CA ALA A 580 -25.65 -28.09 2.94
C ALA A 580 -25.28 -27.47 1.58
N ILE A 581 -24.74 -28.28 0.68
CA ILE A 581 -24.63 -27.95 -0.74
C ILE A 581 -25.89 -28.53 -1.40
N SER A 582 -26.69 -27.65 -1.99
CA SER A 582 -27.74 -28.09 -2.90
C SER A 582 -27.19 -28.02 -4.33
N PRO A 583 -27.44 -29.05 -5.18
CA PRO A 583 -27.15 -28.94 -6.59
C PRO A 583 -27.85 -27.70 -7.14
N THR A 584 -27.17 -26.96 -8.00
CA THR A 584 -27.78 -25.80 -8.70
C THR A 584 -28.97 -26.37 -9.50
N SER A 585 -30.20 -26.18 -9.02
CA SER A 585 -31.39 -26.50 -9.82
C SER A 585 -31.36 -25.60 -11.05
N THR A 586 -31.56 -26.16 -12.21
CA THR A 586 -31.80 -25.43 -13.47
C THR A 586 -32.90 -24.39 -13.22
N GLY A 587 -32.50 -23.12 -12.96
CA GLY A 587 -33.43 -22.04 -12.58
C GLY A 587 -33.02 -21.23 -11.35
N SER A 588 -32.02 -21.65 -10.57
CA SER A 588 -31.47 -20.84 -9.47
C SER A 588 -30.67 -19.66 -10.01
N THR A 589 -30.78 -18.52 -9.36
CA THR A 589 -30.02 -17.30 -9.69
C THR A 589 -28.53 -17.60 -9.70
N GLN A 590 -27.91 -17.58 -10.87
CA GLN A 590 -26.44 -17.70 -10.98
C GLN A 590 -25.82 -16.42 -10.42
N HIS A 591 -24.89 -16.58 -9.52
CA HIS A 591 -24.10 -15.47 -8.97
C HIS A 591 -22.86 -15.25 -9.83
N LEU A 592 -23.02 -14.48 -10.91
CA LEU A 592 -21.92 -14.16 -11.82
C LEU A 592 -20.71 -13.60 -11.05
N GLY A 593 -19.49 -14.04 -11.41
CA GLY A 593 -18.24 -13.58 -10.82
C GLY A 593 -17.62 -14.51 -9.78
N VAL A 594 -18.33 -15.55 -9.32
CA VAL A 594 -17.79 -16.55 -8.37
C VAL A 594 -16.61 -17.30 -8.98
N ALA A 595 -16.72 -17.69 -10.27
CA ALA A 595 -15.63 -18.33 -11.01
C ALA A 595 -14.40 -17.42 -11.16
N THR A 596 -14.63 -16.14 -11.39
CA THR A 596 -13.57 -15.12 -11.51
C THR A 596 -12.91 -14.88 -10.15
N ALA A 597 -13.69 -14.81 -9.07
CA ALA A 597 -13.19 -14.69 -7.71
C ALA A 597 -12.32 -15.90 -7.31
N TRP A 598 -12.77 -17.13 -7.63
CA TRP A 598 -11.96 -18.33 -7.41
C TRP A 598 -10.65 -18.28 -8.18
N ALA A 599 -10.69 -17.93 -9.46
CA ALA A 599 -9.49 -17.84 -10.29
C ALA A 599 -8.50 -16.80 -9.75
N ARG A 600 -8.99 -15.66 -9.28
CA ARG A 600 -8.16 -14.64 -8.62
C ARG A 600 -7.49 -15.18 -7.35
N LYS A 601 -8.22 -15.94 -6.51
CA LYS A 601 -7.65 -16.55 -5.30
C LYS A 601 -6.60 -17.61 -5.65
N LYS A 602 -6.79 -18.41 -6.70
CA LYS A 602 -5.79 -19.35 -7.19
C LYS A 602 -4.53 -18.62 -7.66
N VAL A 603 -4.67 -17.57 -8.46
CA VAL A 603 -3.54 -16.75 -8.89
C VAL A 603 -2.79 -16.16 -7.69
N ALA A 604 -3.51 -15.65 -6.69
CA ALA A 604 -2.90 -15.12 -5.47
C ALA A 604 -2.11 -16.20 -4.71
N ALA A 605 -2.63 -17.43 -4.61
CA ALA A 605 -1.93 -18.54 -3.97
C ALA A 605 -0.65 -18.94 -4.74
N LEU A 606 -0.70 -18.96 -6.07
CA LEU A 606 0.49 -19.21 -6.91
C LEU A 606 1.54 -18.09 -6.77
N MET A 607 1.11 -16.84 -6.65
CA MET A 607 2.02 -15.72 -6.37
C MET A 607 2.67 -15.82 -4.98
N ASP A 608 1.96 -16.36 -3.98
CA ASP A 608 2.55 -16.66 -2.68
C ASP A 608 3.63 -17.75 -2.77
N GLU A 609 3.39 -18.79 -3.56
CA GLU A 609 4.39 -19.85 -3.79
C GLU A 609 5.63 -19.28 -4.47
N LYS A 610 5.48 -18.34 -5.44
CA LYS A 610 6.59 -17.59 -6.03
C LYS A 610 7.38 -16.81 -4.97
N ALA A 611 6.68 -16.03 -4.13
CA ALA A 611 7.30 -15.26 -3.05
C ALA A 611 8.03 -16.15 -2.03
N LEU A 612 7.64 -17.42 -1.91
CA LEU A 612 8.24 -18.42 -1.05
C LEU A 612 9.35 -19.26 -1.73
N GLY A 613 9.76 -18.88 -2.95
CA GLY A 613 10.91 -19.45 -3.63
C GLY A 613 10.60 -20.58 -4.62
N ARG A 614 9.33 -20.86 -4.96
CA ARG A 614 9.02 -21.77 -6.08
C ARG A 614 9.54 -21.17 -7.39
N ASN A 615 9.96 -22.03 -8.33
CA ASN A 615 10.49 -21.61 -9.62
C ASN A 615 9.55 -20.66 -10.36
N VAL A 616 10.08 -19.51 -10.79
CA VAL A 616 9.29 -18.41 -11.39
C VAL A 616 8.64 -18.83 -12.71
N ASP A 617 9.33 -19.61 -13.54
CA ASP A 617 8.81 -20.02 -14.86
C ASP A 617 7.67 -21.03 -14.71
N GLU A 618 7.76 -21.97 -13.76
CA GLU A 618 6.68 -22.89 -13.46
C GLU A 618 5.44 -22.16 -12.94
N VAL A 619 5.62 -21.25 -11.97
CA VAL A 619 4.52 -20.43 -11.43
C VAL A 619 3.89 -19.58 -12.52
N LYS A 620 4.70 -19.00 -13.42
CA LYS A 620 4.21 -18.25 -14.57
C LYS A 620 3.32 -19.10 -15.49
N GLN A 621 3.73 -20.34 -15.83
CA GLN A 621 2.92 -21.23 -16.65
C GLN A 621 1.59 -21.57 -15.97
N ASP A 622 1.62 -21.90 -14.68
CA ASP A 622 0.41 -22.20 -13.91
C ASP A 622 -0.53 -20.99 -13.84
N ILE A 623 0.01 -19.78 -13.65
CA ILE A 623 -0.79 -18.55 -13.66
C ILE A 623 -1.40 -18.29 -15.04
N LEU A 624 -0.64 -18.46 -16.14
CA LEU A 624 -1.16 -18.30 -17.50
C LEU A 624 -2.30 -19.28 -17.80
N ALA A 625 -2.16 -20.54 -17.35
CA ALA A 625 -3.20 -21.57 -17.51
C ALA A 625 -4.53 -21.20 -16.82
N VAL A 626 -4.48 -20.43 -15.75
CA VAL A 626 -5.68 -19.92 -15.05
C VAL A 626 -6.15 -18.58 -15.60
N ALA A 627 -5.22 -17.65 -15.81
CA ALA A 627 -5.54 -16.26 -16.12
C ALA A 627 -6.16 -16.07 -17.51
N LEU A 628 -5.61 -16.77 -18.55
CA LEU A 628 -6.10 -16.59 -19.93
C LEU A 628 -7.55 -17.06 -20.12
N PRO A 629 -7.98 -18.28 -19.67
CA PRO A 629 -9.38 -18.71 -19.78
C PRO A 629 -10.35 -17.85 -18.95
N HIS A 630 -9.91 -17.33 -17.82
CA HIS A 630 -10.73 -16.47 -16.96
C HIS A 630 -10.62 -14.98 -17.32
N LYS A 631 -9.79 -14.63 -18.32
CA LYS A 631 -9.52 -13.26 -18.78
C LYS A 631 -9.02 -12.35 -17.67
N LEU A 632 -8.11 -12.81 -16.81
CA LEU A 632 -7.60 -12.06 -15.67
C LEU A 632 -6.32 -11.30 -15.99
N ILE A 633 -6.24 -10.04 -15.59
CA ILE A 633 -4.97 -9.34 -15.46
C ILE A 633 -4.21 -9.88 -14.26
N THR A 634 -2.95 -10.20 -14.47
CA THR A 634 -2.01 -10.68 -13.44
C THR A 634 -0.63 -10.05 -13.69
N GLU A 635 0.35 -10.38 -12.89
CA GLU A 635 1.74 -10.00 -13.16
C GLU A 635 2.22 -10.45 -14.55
N PHE A 636 1.65 -11.54 -15.09
CA PHE A 636 2.08 -12.18 -16.35
C PHE A 636 1.11 -11.99 -17.52
N THR A 637 -0.03 -11.35 -17.31
CA THR A 637 -1.04 -11.09 -18.34
C THR A 637 -1.49 -9.64 -18.32
N SER A 638 -1.80 -9.09 -19.49
CA SER A 638 -2.25 -7.72 -19.66
C SER A 638 -3.38 -7.63 -20.67
N PHE A 639 -4.28 -6.65 -20.52
CA PHE A 639 -5.21 -6.29 -21.58
C PHE A 639 -4.59 -5.28 -22.53
N VAL A 640 -4.77 -5.51 -23.82
CA VAL A 640 -4.42 -4.56 -24.87
C VAL A 640 -5.60 -4.36 -25.82
N ALA A 641 -5.95 -3.11 -26.09
CA ALA A 641 -6.94 -2.72 -27.11
C ALA A 641 -6.23 -1.87 -28.16
N ILE A 642 -6.37 -2.22 -29.43
CA ILE A 642 -5.71 -1.53 -30.54
C ILE A 642 -6.75 -1.23 -31.60
N GLU A 643 -6.83 0.04 -32.01
CA GLU A 643 -7.63 0.46 -33.14
C GLU A 643 -6.88 0.12 -34.45
N GLU A 644 -7.56 -0.47 -35.42
CA GLU A 644 -6.94 -0.80 -36.71
C GLU A 644 -6.60 0.44 -37.54
N LYS A 645 -7.38 1.51 -37.39
CA LYS A 645 -7.20 2.77 -38.10
C LYS A 645 -6.00 3.55 -37.57
N ILE A 646 -5.13 4.02 -38.48
CA ILE A 646 -4.05 4.94 -38.12
C ILE A 646 -4.65 6.33 -37.85
N ALA A 647 -4.48 6.82 -36.65
CA ALA A 647 -4.99 8.12 -36.21
C ALA A 647 -4.00 9.26 -36.48
N ASN A 648 -2.75 9.06 -36.15
CA ASN A 648 -1.65 9.99 -36.40
C ASN A 648 -0.97 9.67 -37.73
N THR A 649 -1.63 9.98 -38.87
CA THR A 649 -1.15 9.65 -40.23
C THR A 649 0.12 10.39 -40.60
N GLN A 650 0.31 11.61 -40.07
CA GLN A 650 1.51 12.43 -40.35
C GLN A 650 2.68 12.07 -39.41
N ARG A 651 2.49 11.12 -38.48
CA ARG A 651 3.48 10.73 -37.47
C ARG A 651 4.05 11.93 -36.70
N ILE A 652 3.18 12.89 -36.35
CA ILE A 652 3.56 14.03 -35.53
C ILE A 652 4.12 13.51 -34.19
N PRO A 653 5.26 14.03 -33.75
CA PRO A 653 5.82 13.62 -32.46
C PRO A 653 4.80 13.76 -31.33
N SER A 654 4.70 12.75 -30.46
CA SER A 654 3.82 12.73 -29.32
C SER A 654 4.66 12.70 -28.05
N SER A 655 4.35 13.55 -27.09
CA SER A 655 4.99 13.51 -25.76
C SER A 655 4.23 12.58 -24.81
N THR A 656 4.95 11.95 -23.89
CA THR A 656 4.33 11.13 -22.83
C THR A 656 4.08 12.00 -21.61
N GLU A 657 2.88 11.90 -21.08
CA GLU A 657 2.47 12.64 -19.88
C GLU A 657 1.96 11.69 -18.80
N ASN A 658 2.47 11.87 -17.59
CA ASN A 658 2.04 11.13 -16.40
C ASN A 658 0.88 11.86 -15.76
N VAL A 659 -0.27 11.18 -15.65
CA VAL A 659 -1.40 11.66 -14.86
C VAL A 659 -1.04 11.52 -13.39
N ARG A 660 -1.01 12.64 -12.66
CA ARG A 660 -0.61 12.67 -11.24
C ARG A 660 -1.76 12.26 -10.34
N ASN A 661 -1.47 11.44 -9.34
CA ASN A 661 -2.41 11.12 -8.29
C ASN A 661 -2.48 12.25 -7.26
N LEU A 662 -3.65 12.43 -6.63
CA LEU A 662 -3.76 13.28 -5.46
C LEU A 662 -3.09 12.63 -4.26
N MET A 663 -2.48 13.46 -3.41
CA MET A 663 -1.95 12.99 -2.14
C MET A 663 -3.07 12.51 -1.22
N PRO A 664 -2.80 11.44 -0.42
CA PRO A 664 -3.73 11.02 0.61
C PRO A 664 -4.06 12.16 1.57
N GLN A 665 -5.34 12.36 1.85
CA GLN A 665 -5.82 13.44 2.72
C GLN A 665 -5.17 13.38 4.10
N GLY A 666 -4.74 14.54 4.60
CA GLY A 666 -4.13 14.69 5.92
C GLY A 666 -2.64 14.36 5.96
N THR A 667 -2.06 13.83 4.89
CA THR A 667 -0.61 13.67 4.76
C THR A 667 0.05 15.04 4.54
N GLN A 668 1.10 15.35 5.32
CA GLN A 668 1.85 16.61 5.16
C GLN A 668 3.24 16.31 4.61
N PHE A 669 3.55 16.90 3.46
CA PHE A 669 4.86 16.80 2.81
C PHE A 669 5.94 17.72 3.39
N ARG A 670 5.79 18.27 4.58
CA ARG A 670 6.88 19.02 5.21
C ARG A 670 8.09 18.11 5.39
N GLN A 671 8.92 18.01 4.35
CA GLN A 671 10.18 17.25 4.31
C GLN A 671 10.08 15.74 4.00
N ILE A 672 9.14 15.29 3.21
CA ILE A 672 9.55 14.21 2.33
C ILE A 672 10.36 14.89 1.21
N SER A 673 11.64 15.16 1.45
CA SER A 673 12.61 14.77 0.43
C SER A 673 12.18 13.37 0.09
N TYR A 674 11.58 13.14 -1.11
CA TYR A 674 11.46 11.79 -1.65
C TYR A 674 12.76 11.11 -1.26
N PRO A 675 12.75 9.98 -0.52
CA PRO A 675 13.97 9.42 -0.02
C PRO A 675 14.91 9.33 -1.23
N GLN A 676 15.76 10.30 -1.39
CA GLN A 676 16.89 10.21 -2.27
C GLN A 676 17.73 9.19 -1.53
N THR A 677 17.56 7.92 -1.92
CA THR A 677 18.57 6.93 -1.66
C THR A 677 19.88 7.65 -1.92
N ALA A 678 20.64 7.89 -0.90
CA ALA A 678 21.93 8.55 -0.72
C ALA A 678 22.78 9.03 -1.94
N ALA A 679 22.20 9.24 -3.10
CA ALA A 679 22.84 9.59 -4.37
C ALA A 679 23.21 11.08 -4.49
N GLY A 680 23.45 11.77 -3.44
CA GLY A 680 23.92 13.16 -3.47
C GLY A 680 24.95 13.50 -2.39
N VAL A 681 25.08 12.64 -1.37
CA VAL A 681 25.98 12.92 -0.23
C VAL A 681 27.46 12.82 -0.65
N SER A 682 27.80 11.93 -1.59
CA SER A 682 29.18 11.73 -2.02
C SER A 682 29.73 12.93 -2.81
N GLU A 683 28.96 13.53 -3.70
CA GLU A 683 29.43 14.68 -4.49
C GLU A 683 29.63 15.95 -3.64
N HIS A 684 28.69 16.22 -2.72
CA HIS A 684 28.82 17.37 -1.82
C HIS A 684 29.89 17.18 -0.76
N VAL A 685 30.12 15.94 -0.30
CA VAL A 685 31.26 15.62 0.60
C VAL A 685 32.60 15.72 -0.15
N VAL A 686 32.66 15.23 -1.38
CA VAL A 686 33.87 15.36 -2.22
C VAL A 686 34.14 16.83 -2.58
N LEU A 687 33.12 17.59 -2.97
CA LEU A 687 33.26 19.03 -3.21
C LEU A 687 33.63 19.79 -1.94
N GLY A 688 33.08 19.44 -0.80
CA GLY A 688 33.44 19.97 0.51
C GLY A 688 34.89 19.65 0.89
N MET A 689 35.32 18.40 0.67
CA MET A 689 36.72 18.00 0.91
C MET A 689 37.71 18.71 -0.05
N ILE A 690 37.33 18.85 -1.32
CA ILE A 690 38.17 19.63 -2.30
C ILE A 690 38.26 21.09 -1.88
N ALA A 691 37.20 21.71 -1.43
CA ALA A 691 37.20 23.08 -0.93
C ALA A 691 38.10 23.25 0.31
N ILE A 692 38.04 22.29 1.24
CA ILE A 692 38.91 22.27 2.44
C ILE A 692 40.38 22.08 2.04
N LEU A 693 40.67 21.20 1.08
CA LEU A 693 42.03 20.98 0.55
C LEU A 693 42.58 22.24 -0.15
N LEU A 694 41.79 22.92 -0.97
CA LEU A 694 42.15 24.15 -1.62
C LEU A 694 42.39 25.29 -0.61
N LEU A 695 41.56 25.40 0.42
CA LEU A 695 41.75 26.35 1.52
C LEU A 695 43.04 26.07 2.33
N SER A 696 43.33 24.81 2.61
CA SER A 696 44.56 24.41 3.31
C SER A 696 45.81 24.64 2.45
N LEU A 697 45.74 24.40 1.15
CA LEU A 697 46.83 24.69 0.19
C LEU A 697 47.08 26.19 0.07
N PHE A 698 46.00 26.99 -0.01
CA PHE A 698 46.10 28.45 -0.05
C PHE A 698 46.71 29.02 1.24
N HIS A 699 46.35 28.46 2.39
CA HIS A 699 46.94 28.83 3.69
C HIS A 699 48.42 28.46 3.77
N SER A 700 48.81 27.29 3.25
CA SER A 700 50.20 26.83 3.21
C SER A 700 51.03 27.68 2.29
N ILE A 701 50.55 28.09 1.11
CA ILE A 701 51.23 29.00 0.17
C ILE A 701 51.36 30.40 0.77
N ALA A 702 50.35 30.93 1.44
CA ALA A 702 50.39 32.22 2.13
C ALA A 702 51.38 32.22 3.30
N PHE A 703 51.51 31.11 4.02
CA PHE A 703 52.47 30.91 5.09
C PHE A 703 53.91 30.83 4.57
N LEU A 704 54.16 30.13 3.45
CA LEU A 704 55.47 30.06 2.80
C LEU A 704 55.90 31.40 2.20
N ARG A 705 55.00 32.18 1.61
CA ARG A 705 55.26 33.54 1.12
C ARG A 705 55.60 34.51 2.22
N ASN A 706 55.10 34.34 3.43
CA ASN A 706 55.39 35.19 4.59
C ASN A 706 56.76 34.85 5.24
N LYS A 707 57.29 33.61 5.04
CA LYS A 707 58.61 33.20 5.52
C LYS A 707 59.77 33.55 4.54
N GLY A 708 59.41 33.82 3.28
CA GLY A 708 60.43 34.18 2.24
C GLY A 708 60.88 35.63 2.21
N GLY A 709 60.39 36.49 3.13
CA GLY A 709 60.64 37.94 3.14
C GLY A 709 61.74 38.46 4.07
N THR A 710 62.64 37.60 4.57
CA THR A 710 63.73 38.00 5.39
C THR A 710 65.06 37.43 4.85
N ARG A 711 65.62 38.12 3.89
CA ARG A 711 67.10 38.27 3.70
C ARG A 711 67.38 39.13 2.47
N LEU A 712 67.86 40.35 2.74
CA LEU A 712 69.02 40.95 2.09
C LEU A 712 69.05 42.46 2.44
N ALA A 713 69.89 42.80 3.29
CA ALA A 713 70.53 44.14 3.31
C ALA A 713 72.01 43.98 3.60
N PRO A 714 72.87 44.78 2.93
CA PRO A 714 74.30 44.73 3.18
C PRO A 714 74.70 45.27 4.53
#